data_dfd114ecb9df2536f53af8efc669e269
#
_entry.id   dfd114ecb9df2536f53af8efc669e269
#
_cell.length_a   1.000
_cell.length_b   1.000
_cell.length_c   1.000
_cell.angle_alpha   90.00
_cell.angle_beta   90.00
_cell.angle_gamma   90.00
#
_symmetry.space_group_name_H-M   'P 1'
#
loop_
_entity.id
_entity.type
_entity.pdbx_description
1 polymer ?
#
loop_
_entity_poly.entity_id
_entity_poly.type
_entity_poly.pdbx_seq_one_letter_code
_entity_poly.pdbx_strand_id
1 'polypeptide(L)'
;MLTSEETTFTFDNMGRFLCNTLQEALDSSAIQVAGKKRSFDTIVIGGGTFGAAIAASLLFADASHSRRILVLEAGPFALPEHSQNMPYQGGTPDFRRPWDSHPALAYPGLLFAIGGRSLAWGGWSPQMLAAEISSWPASVAADLVNTYFQISSDQIGATDSNDFIFGRLHDALRQQLFAAMKNAANVPGAIPLSVLPNHPAVRYYPQSATLAAAAGASGGTLTTVPTPSSPPDSQLREWLGLDPSDTTPRADLLNLLKLEAPLAVQARTAPGEFPNNKYSAVPTLTKAARIAAGETGGIGTEADARKRLMVVPKCHVLDIITETQNDNWVRATGVRVKDATGAEQVISLTQPSPGGRQGSVIVALGTIESTRLTLSTFKDSLAGRAAKRMGTNLVAHLRSNLTIRIPIGALSFLAPSDLKSLAVSALFVKGKTTINSVDHFSHLQITASGLGKLGDNSEAELFQKVPDIEHLEGLLNATDTHVVITLRGIGEMATHNPDSFIRLSSTVTDFGRPAAEVTMADVRDGSSTTPQSEIDKKVWDAMDALADQVAVAFANKQAFDVLANDGTTINMPANTAAAQVKAAYPYAGRRDRLGTTHHDAGTLFMGTDAATSVTNEYGRIHDTTNCYVASPAIFPALGSPNPMLTGIALARRTSDMLTASVLPQPLARVIDPGFTALFDGKASTFNSWKSADAKNGQGFSLIDGEIVTYGSADFALLYFATKAFSDFHLRLQFRCFDPNNNNSGVFVRARDPRLRLPAELASRADAEKIGGNPAWSAVISGFEVQIDDNARGDVNKDFYGRRPEPDGLFKNRTGAIYKIPAGDLIIHTGGHDARLQRYTPGPPLVPGVWFQYDIVVTGNHYEVTLTNTQSGASQMTTIFDNPDAARGIGQLNGQPVGFIGIQSYPSSPLAFRDIWIK
;
A
#
# COMPACT_ATOMS: atom_id res chain seq x y z
N MET A 1 24.85 -4.45 15.03
CA MET A 1 23.76 -4.12 15.95
C MET A 1 23.51 -2.65 15.80
N LEU A 2 22.27 -2.25 15.48
CA LEU A 2 21.94 -0.86 15.26
C LEU A 2 22.09 -0.08 16.59
N THR A 3 22.57 1.15 16.52
CA THR A 3 22.90 1.96 17.70
C THR A 3 21.66 2.63 18.31
N SER A 4 21.77 3.23 19.46
CA SER A 4 20.67 3.94 20.11
C SER A 4 20.16 5.14 19.31
N GLU A 5 21.00 5.74 18.47
CA GLU A 5 20.58 6.85 17.60
C GLU A 5 19.49 6.43 16.60
N GLU A 6 19.44 5.17 16.22
CA GLU A 6 18.42 4.67 15.29
C GLU A 6 17.00 4.67 15.86
N THR A 7 16.86 4.80 17.17
CA THR A 7 15.58 4.91 17.85
C THR A 7 15.15 6.35 18.08
N THR A 8 16.07 7.30 18.03
CA THR A 8 15.79 8.73 18.30
C THR A 8 14.76 9.27 17.33
N PHE A 9 14.86 8.92 16.04
CA PHE A 9 13.89 9.32 15.04
C PHE A 9 12.47 8.84 15.36
N THR A 10 12.30 7.67 15.98
CA THR A 10 10.99 7.13 16.36
C THR A 10 10.35 7.93 17.50
N PHE A 11 11.16 8.58 18.33
CA PHE A 11 10.68 9.32 19.51
C PHE A 11 10.52 10.82 19.30
N ASP A 12 11.08 11.38 18.22
CA ASP A 12 10.85 12.78 17.89
C ASP A 12 9.49 13.01 17.19
N ASN A 13 9.12 14.28 17.03
CA ASN A 13 7.83 14.62 16.40
C ASN A 13 7.71 14.15 14.96
N MET A 14 8.82 14.13 14.21
CA MET A 14 8.83 13.62 12.84
C MET A 14 8.66 12.10 12.81
N GLY A 15 9.38 11.38 13.68
CA GLY A 15 9.30 9.94 13.78
C GLY A 15 7.89 9.43 14.08
N ARG A 16 7.13 10.16 14.89
CA ARG A 16 5.74 9.81 15.22
C ARG A 16 4.78 9.84 14.03
N PHE A 17 5.08 10.53 12.97
CA PHE A 17 4.30 10.47 11.72
C PHE A 17 4.57 9.21 10.91
N LEU A 18 5.67 8.51 11.18
CA LEU A 18 6.08 7.32 10.46
C LEU A 18 5.97 6.06 11.31
N CYS A 19 6.48 6.12 12.53
CA CYS A 19 6.58 4.98 13.43
C CYS A 19 6.04 5.31 14.81
N ASN A 20 5.60 4.27 15.51
CA ASN A 20 5.23 4.31 16.91
C ASN A 20 6.08 3.31 17.71
N THR A 21 6.19 3.54 19.03
CA THR A 21 6.71 2.51 19.93
C THR A 21 5.68 1.45 20.22
N LEU A 22 6.12 0.28 20.69
CA LEU A 22 5.21 -0.76 21.15
C LEU A 22 4.32 -0.26 22.31
N GLN A 23 4.88 0.52 23.24
CA GLN A 23 4.12 1.07 24.37
C GLN A 23 2.99 2.01 23.88
N GLU A 24 3.26 2.89 22.92
CA GLU A 24 2.23 3.75 22.32
C GLU A 24 1.12 2.94 21.66
N ALA A 25 1.48 1.84 20.98
CA ALA A 25 0.47 0.95 20.40
C ALA A 25 -0.41 0.29 21.46
N LEU A 26 0.19 -0.18 22.56
CA LEU A 26 -0.52 -0.79 23.69
C LEU A 26 -1.43 0.24 24.40
N ASP A 27 -0.91 1.39 24.75
CA ASP A 27 -1.64 2.45 25.45
C ASP A 27 -2.84 2.93 24.62
N SER A 28 -2.61 3.16 23.32
CA SER A 28 -3.67 3.60 22.40
C SER A 28 -4.75 2.55 22.20
N SER A 29 -4.44 1.27 22.33
CA SER A 29 -5.42 0.18 22.21
C SER A 29 -6.27 -0.03 23.47
N ALA A 30 -5.84 0.51 24.59
CA ALA A 30 -6.53 0.41 25.88
C ALA A 30 -7.66 1.42 26.04
N ILE A 31 -7.61 2.54 25.36
CA ILE A 31 -8.61 3.61 25.49
C ILE A 31 -9.80 3.45 24.56
N GLN A 32 -10.86 4.18 24.84
CA GLN A 32 -12.04 4.26 24.00
C GLN A 32 -12.10 5.59 23.26
N VAL A 33 -12.54 5.56 22.01
CA VAL A 33 -12.87 6.74 21.21
C VAL A 33 -14.33 6.61 20.78
N ALA A 34 -15.14 7.60 21.10
CA ALA A 34 -16.58 7.59 20.80
C ALA A 34 -17.27 6.32 21.33
N GLY A 35 -16.95 5.92 22.56
CA GLY A 35 -17.52 4.74 23.22
C GLY A 35 -17.08 3.39 22.64
N LYS A 36 -16.14 3.38 21.69
CA LYS A 36 -15.61 2.15 21.09
C LYS A 36 -14.16 1.92 21.54
N LYS A 37 -13.86 0.71 22.03
CA LYS A 37 -12.48 0.31 22.30
C LYS A 37 -11.68 0.28 21.02
N ARG A 38 -10.49 0.86 21.03
CA ARG A 38 -9.63 1.01 19.85
C ARG A 38 -8.61 -0.12 19.70
N SER A 39 -9.06 -1.38 19.82
CA SER A 39 -8.23 -2.56 19.50
C SER A 39 -7.80 -2.55 18.02
N PHE A 40 -6.77 -3.32 17.69
CA PHE A 40 -6.35 -3.48 16.30
C PHE A 40 -7.23 -4.50 15.59
N ASP A 41 -7.76 -4.13 14.42
CA ASP A 41 -8.56 -5.00 13.58
C ASP A 41 -7.69 -5.88 12.67
N THR A 42 -6.46 -5.44 12.39
CA THR A 42 -5.50 -6.19 11.59
C THR A 42 -4.11 -6.02 12.16
N ILE A 43 -3.42 -7.14 12.41
CA ILE A 43 -2.01 -7.16 12.75
C ILE A 43 -1.26 -7.76 11.56
N VAL A 44 -0.36 -6.98 10.96
CA VAL A 44 0.52 -7.40 9.88
C VAL A 44 1.90 -7.66 10.48
N ILE A 45 2.37 -8.90 10.36
CA ILE A 45 3.66 -9.35 10.87
C ILE A 45 4.69 -9.26 9.74
N GLY A 46 5.60 -8.29 9.83
CA GLY A 46 6.61 -7.96 8.84
C GLY A 46 6.28 -6.68 8.07
N GLY A 47 7.18 -5.68 8.16
CA GLY A 47 7.13 -4.40 7.45
C GLY A 47 7.86 -4.41 6.10
N GLY A 48 8.17 -5.60 5.55
CA GLY A 48 8.78 -5.78 4.24
C GLY A 48 7.82 -5.52 3.08
N THR A 49 8.22 -5.92 1.87
CA THR A 49 7.50 -5.65 0.61
C THR A 49 6.00 -5.97 0.69
N PHE A 50 5.66 -7.18 1.08
CA PHE A 50 4.28 -7.67 1.03
C PHE A 50 3.45 -7.15 2.20
N GLY A 51 4.07 -7.00 3.37
CA GLY A 51 3.44 -6.37 4.53
C GLY A 51 3.11 -4.90 4.29
N ALA A 52 4.02 -4.15 3.68
CA ALA A 52 3.77 -2.77 3.27
C ALA A 52 2.65 -2.68 2.22
N ALA A 53 2.67 -3.55 1.20
CA ALA A 53 1.67 -3.56 0.15
C ALA A 53 0.27 -3.83 0.71
N ILE A 54 0.11 -4.86 1.57
CA ILE A 54 -1.21 -5.20 2.11
C ILE A 54 -1.69 -4.17 3.14
N ALA A 55 -0.81 -3.66 4.02
CA ALA A 55 -1.17 -2.65 5.00
C ALA A 55 -1.63 -1.33 4.34
N ALA A 56 -0.89 -0.86 3.35
CA ALA A 56 -1.26 0.33 2.58
C ALA A 56 -2.57 0.12 1.81
N SER A 57 -2.73 -1.02 1.15
CA SER A 57 -3.97 -1.34 0.41
C SER A 57 -5.19 -1.39 1.32
N LEU A 58 -5.09 -2.03 2.50
CA LEU A 58 -6.16 -2.07 3.50
C LEU A 58 -6.52 -0.67 4.02
N LEU A 59 -5.53 0.19 4.23
CA LEU A 59 -5.77 1.57 4.67
C LEU A 59 -6.55 2.36 3.62
N PHE A 60 -6.10 2.28 2.35
CA PHE A 60 -6.67 3.09 1.26
C PHE A 60 -8.01 2.55 0.75
N ALA A 61 -8.23 1.25 0.81
CA ALA A 61 -9.50 0.65 0.42
C ALA A 61 -10.62 0.87 1.45
N ASP A 62 -10.29 1.20 2.69
CA ASP A 62 -11.26 1.41 3.79
C ASP A 62 -11.86 2.82 3.74
N ALA A 63 -12.86 3.00 2.88
CA ALA A 63 -13.51 4.29 2.64
C ALA A 63 -14.23 4.85 3.88
N SER A 64 -14.63 4.02 4.83
CA SER A 64 -15.34 4.42 6.05
C SER A 64 -14.44 4.57 7.28
N HIS A 65 -13.13 4.43 7.11
CA HIS A 65 -12.13 4.46 8.18
C HIS A 65 -12.48 3.51 9.35
N SER A 66 -12.92 2.33 8.97
CA SER A 66 -13.41 1.35 9.92
C SER A 66 -12.32 0.43 10.47
N ARG A 67 -11.19 0.33 9.79
CA ARG A 67 -10.11 -0.61 10.13
C ARG A 67 -8.97 0.08 10.84
N ARG A 68 -8.47 -0.54 11.90
CA ARG A 68 -7.25 -0.15 12.58
C ARG A 68 -6.17 -1.20 12.38
N ILE A 69 -5.05 -0.80 11.80
CA ILE A 69 -3.98 -1.67 11.32
C ILE A 69 -2.72 -1.45 12.15
N LEU A 70 -2.08 -2.54 12.58
CA LEU A 70 -0.77 -2.52 13.23
C LEU A 70 0.23 -3.31 12.38
N VAL A 71 1.31 -2.68 11.99
CA VAL A 71 2.45 -3.33 11.31
C VAL A 71 3.57 -3.50 12.31
N LEU A 72 4.03 -4.73 12.50
CA LEU A 72 5.12 -5.09 13.41
C LEU A 72 6.34 -5.49 12.58
N GLU A 73 7.47 -4.83 12.80
CA GLU A 73 8.73 -5.12 12.11
C GLU A 73 9.85 -5.39 13.11
N ALA A 74 10.56 -6.49 12.90
CA ALA A 74 11.65 -6.90 13.80
C ALA A 74 12.87 -5.97 13.70
N GLY A 75 13.11 -5.39 12.53
CA GLY A 75 14.19 -4.45 12.28
C GLY A 75 13.81 -2.99 12.53
N PRO A 76 14.75 -2.06 12.39
CA PRO A 76 14.51 -0.64 12.53
C PRO A 76 13.85 -0.01 11.31
N PHE A 77 13.45 1.24 11.45
CA PHE A 77 13.36 2.16 10.33
C PHE A 77 14.77 2.63 9.99
N ALA A 78 15.32 2.12 8.89
CA ALA A 78 16.58 2.56 8.33
C ALA A 78 16.36 3.73 7.34
N LEU A 79 17.29 3.98 6.45
CA LEU A 79 17.10 4.96 5.39
C LEU A 79 16.09 4.43 4.35
N PRO A 80 15.27 5.31 3.75
CA PRO A 80 14.34 4.92 2.68
C PRO A 80 15.07 4.57 1.37
N GLU A 81 16.35 4.86 1.29
CA GLU A 81 17.18 4.66 0.11
C GLU A 81 17.39 3.17 -0.17
N HIS A 82 17.39 2.82 -1.45
CA HIS A 82 17.76 1.50 -1.88
C HIS A 82 19.25 1.25 -1.58
N SER A 83 19.59 0.14 -0.92
CA SER A 83 20.97 -0.11 -0.46
C SER A 83 22.00 -0.18 -1.60
N GLN A 84 21.58 -0.55 -2.81
CA GLN A 84 22.41 -0.53 -4.01
C GLN A 84 22.78 0.88 -4.52
N ASN A 85 22.17 1.93 -3.97
CA ASN A 85 22.47 3.31 -4.35
C ASN A 85 23.46 3.98 -3.42
N MET A 86 23.77 3.33 -2.32
CA MET A 86 24.70 3.87 -1.34
C MET A 86 26.10 3.29 -1.59
N PRO A 87 27.15 4.12 -1.54
CA PRO A 87 28.51 3.59 -1.58
C PRO A 87 28.70 2.63 -0.41
N TYR A 88 29.36 1.52 -0.69
CA TYR A 88 29.62 0.47 0.28
C TYR A 88 30.58 0.96 1.36
N GLN A 89 30.06 1.62 2.37
CA GLN A 89 30.82 1.98 3.56
C GLN A 89 29.98 1.65 4.81
N GLY A 90 30.25 0.49 5.37
CA GLY A 90 30.07 0.19 6.79
C GLY A 90 28.67 0.31 7.41
N GLY A 91 27.59 0.21 6.63
CA GLY A 91 26.22 0.40 7.12
C GLY A 91 25.16 -0.30 6.30
N THR A 92 25.52 -1.33 5.55
CA THR A 92 24.50 -2.16 4.92
C THR A 92 23.61 -2.77 6.00
N PRO A 93 22.27 -2.73 5.81
CA PRO A 93 21.35 -3.42 6.69
C PRO A 93 21.78 -4.88 6.87
N ASP A 94 21.81 -5.32 8.11
CA ASP A 94 22.36 -6.61 8.49
C ASP A 94 21.48 -7.73 7.95
N PHE A 95 21.99 -8.48 6.98
CA PHE A 95 21.33 -9.70 6.52
C PHE A 95 21.46 -10.76 7.61
N ARG A 96 20.36 -11.08 8.26
CA ARG A 96 20.30 -12.14 9.25
C ARG A 96 19.75 -13.41 8.66
N ARG A 97 20.41 -14.53 8.98
CA ARG A 97 19.95 -15.86 8.65
C ARG A 97 19.52 -16.59 9.91
N PRO A 98 18.27 -16.40 10.36
CA PRO A 98 17.78 -16.98 11.62
C PRO A 98 17.36 -18.46 11.48
N TRP A 99 17.82 -19.12 10.44
CA TRP A 99 17.49 -20.53 10.16
C TRP A 99 18.74 -21.36 9.96
N ASP A 100 18.56 -22.69 10.14
CA ASP A 100 19.52 -23.67 9.74
C ASP A 100 19.29 -24.08 8.28
N SER A 101 20.34 -24.25 7.51
CA SER A 101 20.25 -24.66 6.12
C SER A 101 21.42 -25.55 5.73
N HIS A 102 21.14 -26.48 4.82
CA HIS A 102 22.20 -27.32 4.26
C HIS A 102 23.35 -26.46 3.72
N PRO A 103 24.64 -26.86 3.94
CA PRO A 103 25.79 -26.05 3.51
C PRO A 103 25.87 -25.78 2.00
N ALA A 104 25.24 -26.62 1.17
CA ALA A 104 25.16 -26.44 -0.26
C ALA A 104 24.22 -25.26 -0.67
N LEU A 105 23.35 -24.80 0.21
CA LEU A 105 22.46 -23.67 -0.04
C LEU A 105 23.17 -22.36 0.27
N ALA A 106 22.87 -21.35 -0.51
CA ALA A 106 23.48 -20.03 -0.40
C ALA A 106 22.46 -18.92 -0.11
N TYR A 107 21.54 -19.20 0.80
CA TYR A 107 20.62 -18.16 1.26
C TYR A 107 21.35 -17.11 2.09
N PRO A 108 21.47 -15.87 1.63
CA PRO A 108 22.16 -14.83 2.40
C PRO A 108 21.39 -14.35 3.60
N GLY A 109 20.06 -14.54 3.66
CA GLY A 109 19.25 -14.20 4.80
C GLY A 109 18.11 -13.23 4.51
N LEU A 110 17.49 -12.72 5.59
CA LEU A 110 16.50 -11.66 5.58
C LEU A 110 17.14 -10.33 5.91
N LEU A 111 16.63 -9.28 5.34
CA LEU A 111 16.94 -7.92 5.70
C LEU A 111 15.94 -7.45 6.77
N PHE A 112 16.41 -7.32 8.00
CA PHE A 112 15.61 -6.88 9.14
C PHE A 112 15.56 -5.35 9.16
N ALA A 113 14.63 -4.79 8.41
CA ALA A 113 14.32 -3.37 8.35
C ALA A 113 12.93 -3.16 7.76
N ILE A 114 12.30 -2.02 8.02
CA ILE A 114 11.14 -1.57 7.26
C ILE A 114 11.52 -1.49 5.78
N GLY A 115 10.72 -2.11 4.91
CA GLY A 115 11.05 -2.30 3.49
C GLY A 115 11.63 -3.67 3.17
N GLY A 116 12.29 -4.32 4.13
CA GLY A 116 12.86 -5.66 3.96
C GLY A 116 13.73 -5.79 2.72
N ARG A 117 13.70 -6.95 2.06
CA ARG A 117 14.52 -7.24 0.86
C ARG A 117 14.28 -6.28 -0.32
N SER A 118 13.17 -5.48 -0.32
CA SER A 118 12.99 -4.47 -1.37
C SER A 118 14.03 -3.33 -1.33
N LEU A 119 14.78 -3.22 -0.24
CA LEU A 119 15.90 -2.28 -0.14
C LEU A 119 17.18 -2.75 -0.85
N ALA A 120 17.25 -4.01 -1.28
CA ALA A 120 18.48 -4.63 -1.78
C ALA A 120 18.29 -5.48 -3.05
N TRP A 121 17.18 -5.37 -3.75
CA TRP A 121 16.89 -6.20 -4.92
C TRP A 121 17.23 -5.53 -6.25
N GLY A 122 17.35 -6.32 -7.33
CA GLY A 122 17.72 -5.83 -8.66
C GLY A 122 16.64 -5.08 -9.44
N GLY A 123 15.39 -5.06 -8.96
CA GLY A 123 14.28 -4.38 -9.65
C GLY A 123 13.56 -5.18 -10.73
N TRP A 124 14.01 -6.38 -11.08
CA TRP A 124 13.38 -7.21 -12.11
C TRP A 124 11.96 -7.65 -11.71
N SER A 125 10.97 -7.28 -12.52
CA SER A 125 9.54 -7.47 -12.22
C SER A 125 8.74 -8.02 -13.41
N PRO A 126 9.18 -9.10 -14.07
CA PRO A 126 8.42 -9.69 -15.16
C PRO A 126 7.10 -10.26 -14.64
N GLN A 127 6.06 -10.17 -15.46
CA GLN A 127 4.77 -10.80 -15.18
C GLN A 127 4.81 -12.28 -15.52
N MET A 128 4.08 -13.09 -14.75
CA MET A 128 3.81 -14.47 -15.12
C MET A 128 2.91 -14.52 -16.35
N LEU A 129 3.23 -15.42 -17.28
CA LEU A 129 2.34 -15.78 -18.37
C LEU A 129 1.14 -16.57 -17.84
N ALA A 130 0.01 -16.50 -18.52
CA ALA A 130 -1.15 -17.30 -18.16
C ALA A 130 -0.84 -18.82 -18.09
N ALA A 131 0.09 -19.28 -18.92
CA ALA A 131 0.57 -20.66 -18.92
C ALA A 131 1.36 -21.02 -17.65
N GLU A 132 2.12 -20.08 -17.08
CA GLU A 132 2.91 -20.29 -15.85
C GLU A 132 2.04 -20.40 -14.58
N ILE A 133 0.84 -19.85 -14.64
CA ILE A 133 -0.15 -19.87 -13.53
C ILE A 133 -1.37 -20.77 -13.85
N SER A 134 -1.26 -21.62 -14.88
CA SER A 134 -2.37 -22.49 -15.29
C SER A 134 -2.73 -23.55 -14.23
N SER A 135 -1.80 -23.90 -13.36
CA SER A 135 -2.01 -24.80 -12.21
C SER A 135 -2.58 -24.10 -10.97
N TRP A 136 -2.68 -22.78 -10.99
CA TRP A 136 -3.23 -22.01 -9.87
C TRP A 136 -4.75 -22.06 -9.86
N PRO A 137 -5.44 -21.75 -8.74
CA PRO A 137 -6.89 -21.60 -8.74
C PRO A 137 -7.34 -20.64 -9.85
N ALA A 138 -8.33 -21.05 -10.64
CA ALA A 138 -8.74 -20.32 -11.85
C ALA A 138 -9.17 -18.87 -11.56
N SER A 139 -9.85 -18.64 -10.43
CA SER A 139 -10.23 -17.29 -9.97
C SER A 139 -9.00 -16.41 -9.74
N VAL A 140 -7.95 -16.95 -9.11
CA VAL A 140 -6.70 -16.23 -8.84
C VAL A 140 -6.00 -15.88 -10.13
N ALA A 141 -5.85 -16.84 -11.04
CA ALA A 141 -5.19 -16.63 -12.33
C ALA A 141 -5.93 -15.56 -13.15
N ALA A 142 -7.27 -15.62 -13.20
CA ALA A 142 -8.08 -14.62 -13.89
C ALA A 142 -7.95 -13.21 -13.27
N ASP A 143 -8.05 -13.10 -11.96
CA ASP A 143 -7.96 -11.82 -11.25
C ASP A 143 -6.59 -11.18 -11.42
N LEU A 144 -5.51 -11.97 -11.35
CA LEU A 144 -4.16 -11.48 -11.58
C LEU A 144 -3.99 -10.88 -12.97
N VAL A 145 -4.41 -11.62 -14.01
CA VAL A 145 -4.24 -11.19 -15.41
C VAL A 145 -5.13 -9.99 -15.75
N ASN A 146 -6.37 -9.99 -15.27
CA ASN A 146 -7.36 -8.98 -15.66
C ASN A 146 -7.28 -7.69 -14.82
N THR A 147 -6.71 -7.73 -13.61
CA THR A 147 -6.79 -6.60 -12.67
C THR A 147 -5.47 -6.36 -11.95
N TYR A 148 -4.98 -7.33 -11.16
CA TYR A 148 -3.98 -7.03 -10.15
C TYR A 148 -2.56 -6.87 -10.71
N PHE A 149 -2.22 -7.50 -11.83
CA PHE A 149 -0.93 -7.24 -12.47
C PHE A 149 -0.83 -5.82 -13.00
N GLN A 150 -1.90 -5.26 -13.58
CA GLN A 150 -1.91 -3.86 -14.03
C GLN A 150 -1.69 -2.90 -12.86
N ILE A 151 -2.53 -3.00 -11.82
CA ILE A 151 -2.47 -2.09 -10.66
C ILE A 151 -1.12 -2.20 -9.96
N SER A 152 -0.59 -3.41 -9.82
CA SER A 152 0.68 -3.63 -9.13
C SER A 152 1.87 -3.19 -9.98
N SER A 153 1.84 -3.39 -11.29
CA SER A 153 2.89 -2.89 -12.21
C SER A 153 2.98 -1.37 -12.17
N ASP A 154 1.84 -0.68 -12.13
CA ASP A 154 1.80 0.78 -12.00
C ASP A 154 2.33 1.23 -10.62
N GLN A 155 1.89 0.56 -9.56
CA GLN A 155 2.32 0.88 -8.18
C GLN A 155 3.84 0.82 -7.99
N ILE A 156 4.50 -0.15 -8.62
CA ILE A 156 5.96 -0.35 -8.48
C ILE A 156 6.77 0.29 -9.61
N GLY A 157 6.12 0.96 -10.57
CA GLY A 157 6.77 1.62 -11.69
C GLY A 157 7.23 0.68 -12.82
N ALA A 158 6.76 -0.58 -12.85
CA ALA A 158 7.15 -1.53 -13.91
C ALA A 158 6.56 -1.17 -15.28
N THR A 159 5.60 -0.27 -15.36
CA THR A 159 5.04 0.29 -16.59
C THR A 159 5.92 1.35 -17.24
N ASP A 160 6.82 1.95 -16.48
CA ASP A 160 7.65 3.08 -16.88
C ASP A 160 9.15 2.72 -17.01
N SER A 161 9.48 1.42 -17.05
CA SER A 161 10.86 0.93 -17.03
C SER A 161 11.70 1.38 -18.25
N ASN A 162 11.07 1.70 -19.36
CA ASN A 162 11.74 2.19 -20.57
C ASN A 162 12.38 3.59 -20.40
N ASP A 163 12.03 4.34 -19.37
CA ASP A 163 12.65 5.62 -19.05
C ASP A 163 13.91 5.49 -18.19
N PHE A 164 14.15 4.31 -17.63
CA PHE A 164 15.27 4.06 -16.72
C PHE A 164 16.55 3.62 -17.44
N ILE A 165 16.41 2.76 -18.44
CA ILE A 165 17.50 2.27 -19.28
C ILE A 165 17.23 2.74 -20.72
N PHE A 166 18.13 3.50 -21.29
CA PHE A 166 18.00 4.05 -22.65
C PHE A 166 19.37 4.41 -23.24
N GLY A 167 19.42 4.77 -24.51
CA GLY A 167 20.61 5.26 -25.19
C GLY A 167 21.13 4.31 -26.26
N ARG A 168 22.17 4.74 -26.98
CA ARG A 168 22.63 4.10 -28.21
C ARG A 168 23.08 2.66 -28.06
N LEU A 169 23.77 2.32 -26.96
CA LEU A 169 24.13 0.94 -26.67
C LEU A 169 22.90 0.05 -26.50
N HIS A 170 21.94 0.54 -25.71
CA HIS A 170 20.69 -0.17 -25.46
C HIS A 170 19.91 -0.41 -26.76
N ASP A 171 19.77 0.63 -27.58
CA ASP A 171 19.08 0.55 -28.86
C ASP A 171 19.77 -0.46 -29.81
N ALA A 172 21.10 -0.42 -29.90
CA ALA A 172 21.87 -1.34 -30.76
C ALA A 172 21.75 -2.80 -30.34
N LEU A 173 21.88 -3.09 -29.04
CA LEU A 173 21.72 -4.43 -28.49
C LEU A 173 20.30 -4.95 -28.67
N ARG A 174 19.28 -4.12 -28.41
CA ARG A 174 17.86 -4.47 -28.59
C ARG A 174 17.58 -4.80 -30.07
N GLN A 175 18.04 -3.99 -31.02
CA GLN A 175 17.83 -4.24 -32.45
C GLN A 175 18.55 -5.48 -32.92
N GLN A 176 19.78 -5.71 -32.44
CA GLN A 176 20.53 -6.92 -32.80
C GLN A 176 19.86 -8.20 -32.30
N LEU A 177 19.40 -8.17 -31.03
CA LEU A 177 18.65 -9.30 -30.46
C LEU A 177 17.34 -9.52 -31.21
N PHE A 178 16.62 -8.45 -31.54
CA PHE A 178 15.40 -8.53 -32.33
C PHE A 178 15.62 -9.14 -33.71
N ALA A 179 16.67 -8.72 -34.41
CA ALA A 179 17.01 -9.28 -35.71
C ALA A 179 17.33 -10.79 -35.64
N ALA A 180 18.02 -11.24 -34.60
CA ALA A 180 18.24 -12.64 -34.34
C ALA A 180 16.95 -13.42 -34.05
N MET A 181 16.04 -12.86 -33.26
CA MET A 181 14.80 -13.51 -32.84
C MET A 181 13.69 -13.49 -33.91
N LYS A 182 13.82 -12.69 -34.99
CA LYS A 182 12.90 -12.76 -36.14
C LYS A 182 12.84 -14.14 -36.78
N ASN A 183 13.92 -14.88 -36.73
CA ASN A 183 13.96 -16.28 -37.15
C ASN A 183 14.11 -17.18 -35.92
N ALA A 184 13.07 -17.87 -35.54
CA ALA A 184 13.04 -18.76 -34.38
C ALA A 184 14.15 -19.85 -34.41
N ALA A 185 14.65 -20.20 -35.60
CA ALA A 185 15.74 -21.16 -35.73
C ALA A 185 17.11 -20.62 -35.25
N ASN A 186 17.28 -19.30 -35.19
CA ASN A 186 18.52 -18.67 -34.71
C ASN A 186 18.63 -18.67 -33.18
N VAL A 187 17.50 -18.68 -32.46
CA VAL A 187 17.47 -18.68 -30.99
C VAL A 187 16.45 -19.73 -30.53
N PRO A 188 16.74 -21.04 -30.78
CA PRO A 188 15.85 -22.12 -30.36
C PRO A 188 15.72 -22.12 -28.83
N GLY A 189 14.51 -22.39 -28.34
CA GLY A 189 14.19 -22.34 -26.91
C GLY A 189 13.65 -20.98 -26.45
N ALA A 190 13.85 -19.89 -27.19
CA ALA A 190 13.17 -18.65 -26.97
C ALA A 190 11.67 -18.74 -27.36
N ILE A 191 10.81 -18.14 -26.56
CA ILE A 191 9.42 -17.95 -26.96
C ILE A 191 9.36 -16.89 -28.07
N PRO A 192 8.70 -17.17 -29.22
CA PRO A 192 8.56 -16.17 -30.27
C PRO A 192 7.91 -14.87 -29.77
N LEU A 193 8.48 -13.73 -30.14
CA LEU A 193 7.98 -12.42 -29.69
C LEU A 193 6.51 -12.19 -30.10
N SER A 194 6.07 -12.76 -31.23
CA SER A 194 4.69 -12.62 -31.70
C SER A 194 3.64 -13.20 -30.75
N VAL A 195 4.00 -14.22 -29.94
CA VAL A 195 3.06 -14.88 -29.01
C VAL A 195 3.18 -14.37 -27.57
N LEU A 196 4.20 -13.59 -27.25
CA LEU A 196 4.32 -12.97 -25.95
C LEU A 196 3.32 -11.81 -25.79
N PRO A 197 2.79 -11.58 -24.58
CA PRO A 197 2.00 -10.39 -24.31
C PRO A 197 2.86 -9.12 -24.56
N ASN A 198 2.22 -8.04 -24.95
CA ASN A 198 2.90 -6.77 -25.11
C ASN A 198 3.51 -6.30 -23.77
N HIS A 199 4.53 -5.45 -23.87
CA HIS A 199 5.13 -4.79 -22.70
C HIS A 199 4.06 -4.09 -21.83
N PRO A 200 4.20 -4.03 -20.49
CA PRO A 200 3.22 -3.37 -19.61
C PRO A 200 2.86 -1.93 -20.03
N ALA A 201 3.84 -1.15 -20.50
CA ALA A 201 3.61 0.19 -21.03
C ALA A 201 2.58 0.24 -22.17
N VAL A 202 2.57 -0.78 -23.02
CA VAL A 202 1.61 -0.93 -24.11
C VAL A 202 0.28 -1.51 -23.63
N ARG A 203 0.34 -2.54 -22.79
CA ARG A 203 -0.86 -3.25 -22.30
C ARG A 203 -1.78 -2.37 -21.46
N TYR A 204 -1.19 -1.46 -20.70
CA TYR A 204 -1.89 -0.64 -19.73
C TYR A 204 -1.95 0.84 -20.13
N TYR A 205 -1.73 1.14 -21.41
CA TYR A 205 -1.83 2.49 -21.94
C TYR A 205 -3.28 3.01 -22.00
N PRO A 206 -3.61 4.26 -21.67
CA PRO A 206 -2.70 5.30 -21.15
C PRO A 206 -2.30 4.98 -19.71
N GLN A 207 -1.03 5.30 -19.42
CA GLN A 207 -0.39 4.92 -18.18
C GLN A 207 -0.81 5.76 -16.96
N SER A 208 0.05 5.76 -15.98
CA SER A 208 -0.04 6.34 -14.65
C SER A 208 -0.82 7.64 -14.52
N ALA A 209 -0.83 8.53 -15.51
CA ALA A 209 -1.61 9.77 -15.43
C ALA A 209 -3.12 9.54 -15.29
N THR A 210 -3.67 8.58 -16.06
CA THR A 210 -5.09 8.22 -15.96
C THR A 210 -5.37 7.42 -14.69
N LEU A 211 -4.45 6.53 -14.32
CA LEU A 211 -4.54 5.76 -13.07
C LEU A 211 -4.41 6.68 -11.85
N ALA A 212 -3.49 7.64 -11.87
CA ALA A 212 -3.33 8.63 -10.81
C ALA A 212 -4.54 9.55 -10.69
N ALA A 213 -5.13 9.97 -11.82
CA ALA A 213 -6.36 10.76 -11.82
C ALA A 213 -7.55 9.96 -11.27
N ALA A 214 -7.68 8.70 -11.66
CA ALA A 214 -8.71 7.80 -11.14
C ALA A 214 -8.51 7.53 -9.65
N ALA A 215 -7.28 7.29 -9.21
CA ALA A 215 -6.93 7.12 -7.81
C ALA A 215 -7.18 8.39 -7.00
N GLY A 216 -6.86 9.57 -7.54
CA GLY A 216 -7.15 10.86 -6.92
C GLY A 216 -8.65 11.11 -6.74
N ALA A 217 -9.44 10.80 -7.77
CA ALA A 217 -10.90 10.90 -7.72
C ALA A 217 -11.53 9.91 -6.71
N SER A 218 -10.88 8.78 -6.48
CA SER A 218 -11.33 7.72 -5.56
C SER A 218 -10.72 7.83 -4.14
N GLY A 219 -10.12 8.95 -3.80
CA GLY A 219 -9.46 9.11 -2.50
C GLY A 219 -8.20 8.25 -2.33
N GLY A 220 -7.52 7.93 -3.43
CA GLY A 220 -6.32 7.08 -3.44
C GLY A 220 -6.58 5.59 -3.67
N THR A 221 -7.86 5.21 -3.85
CA THR A 221 -8.26 3.82 -4.13
C THR A 221 -8.77 3.71 -5.57
N LEU A 222 -8.19 2.79 -6.34
CA LEU A 222 -8.72 2.41 -7.64
C LEU A 222 -9.86 1.39 -7.45
N THR A 223 -11.09 1.82 -7.66
CA THR A 223 -12.26 0.94 -7.66
C THR A 223 -12.52 0.31 -9.02
N THR A 224 -12.03 0.95 -10.08
CA THR A 224 -12.10 0.45 -11.46
C THR A 224 -10.79 0.74 -12.17
N VAL A 225 -10.26 -0.26 -12.85
CA VAL A 225 -9.10 -0.10 -13.72
C VAL A 225 -9.56 0.54 -15.04
N PRO A 226 -8.94 1.65 -15.50
CA PRO A 226 -9.26 2.22 -16.80
C PRO A 226 -9.08 1.18 -17.91
N THR A 227 -9.98 1.18 -18.88
CA THR A 227 -9.84 0.30 -20.05
C THR A 227 -8.58 0.70 -20.82
N PRO A 228 -7.62 -0.21 -21.04
CA PRO A 228 -6.42 0.08 -21.79
C PRO A 228 -6.77 0.45 -23.24
N SER A 229 -6.09 1.43 -23.79
CA SER A 229 -6.13 1.77 -25.21
C SER A 229 -4.78 1.45 -25.86
N SER A 230 -4.73 1.43 -27.19
CA SER A 230 -3.48 1.15 -27.89
C SER A 230 -2.70 2.45 -28.12
N PRO A 231 -1.41 2.53 -27.74
CA PRO A 231 -0.60 3.70 -28.00
C PRO A 231 -0.45 3.93 -29.53
N PRO A 232 -0.38 5.18 -30.01
CA PRO A 232 -0.09 5.48 -31.41
C PRO A 232 1.36 5.11 -31.76
N ASP A 233 1.65 4.89 -33.05
CA ASP A 233 2.98 4.50 -33.51
C ASP A 233 4.04 5.54 -33.21
N SER A 234 3.68 6.83 -33.18
CA SER A 234 4.59 7.90 -32.76
C SER A 234 5.06 7.71 -31.31
N GLN A 235 4.18 7.30 -30.42
CA GLN A 235 4.53 7.01 -29.02
C GLN A 235 5.41 5.77 -28.90
N LEU A 236 5.16 4.75 -29.69
CA LEU A 236 6.00 3.55 -29.71
C LEU A 236 7.41 3.88 -30.21
N ARG A 237 7.55 4.72 -31.25
CA ARG A 237 8.86 5.20 -31.73
C ARG A 237 9.58 6.02 -30.67
N GLU A 238 8.88 6.93 -30.00
CA GLU A 238 9.44 7.73 -28.90
C GLU A 238 10.01 6.82 -27.80
N TRP A 239 9.25 5.84 -27.35
CA TRP A 239 9.71 4.87 -26.33
C TRP A 239 10.91 4.06 -26.77
N LEU A 240 11.03 3.79 -28.08
CA LEU A 240 12.12 3.03 -28.67
C LEU A 240 13.33 3.90 -29.06
N GLY A 241 13.26 5.22 -28.82
CA GLY A 241 14.33 6.14 -29.25
C GLY A 241 14.54 6.23 -30.75
N LEU A 242 13.50 5.89 -31.55
CA LEU A 242 13.54 5.90 -33.01
C LEU A 242 13.21 7.31 -33.55
N ASP A 243 13.77 7.62 -34.73
CA ASP A 243 13.42 8.85 -35.43
C ASP A 243 11.91 8.90 -35.74
N PRO A 244 11.24 10.06 -35.59
CA PRO A 244 9.82 10.19 -35.93
C PRO A 244 9.45 9.75 -37.35
N SER A 245 10.41 9.87 -38.29
CA SER A 245 10.26 9.44 -39.69
C SER A 245 10.54 7.94 -39.90
N ASP A 246 10.95 7.20 -38.88
CA ASP A 246 11.21 5.77 -38.99
C ASP A 246 9.99 5.02 -39.49
N THR A 247 10.20 4.08 -40.44
CA THR A 247 9.15 3.35 -41.12
C THR A 247 8.94 1.94 -40.59
N THR A 248 9.55 1.58 -39.47
CA THR A 248 9.39 0.27 -38.83
C THR A 248 7.91 -0.05 -38.66
N PRO A 249 7.43 -1.21 -39.15
CA PRO A 249 6.04 -1.61 -39.04
C PRO A 249 5.61 -1.74 -37.55
N ARG A 250 4.34 -1.39 -37.25
CA ARG A 250 3.77 -1.46 -35.90
C ARG A 250 4.04 -2.78 -35.18
N ALA A 251 3.91 -3.91 -35.87
CA ALA A 251 4.14 -5.23 -35.28
C ALA A 251 5.59 -5.38 -34.80
N ASP A 252 6.57 -4.83 -35.53
CA ASP A 252 7.97 -4.86 -35.15
C ASP A 252 8.26 -3.86 -34.01
N LEU A 253 7.61 -2.68 -33.98
CA LEU A 253 7.70 -1.73 -32.85
C LEU A 253 7.22 -2.40 -31.54
N LEU A 254 6.08 -3.07 -31.59
CA LEU A 254 5.55 -3.79 -30.43
C LEU A 254 6.48 -4.96 -30.00
N ASN A 255 7.06 -5.68 -30.95
CA ASN A 255 7.97 -6.78 -30.65
C ASN A 255 9.32 -6.30 -30.08
N LEU A 256 9.83 -5.17 -30.54
CA LEU A 256 11.02 -4.54 -29.97
C LEU A 256 10.82 -4.20 -28.48
N LEU A 257 9.65 -3.65 -28.12
CA LEU A 257 9.30 -3.33 -26.72
C LEU A 257 9.19 -4.58 -25.83
N LYS A 258 8.89 -5.75 -26.37
CA LYS A 258 8.87 -7.01 -25.60
C LYS A 258 10.23 -7.47 -25.14
N LEU A 259 11.31 -6.92 -25.70
CA LEU A 259 12.69 -7.16 -25.28
C LEU A 259 13.15 -6.24 -24.17
N GLU A 260 12.39 -5.19 -23.84
CA GLU A 260 12.71 -4.31 -22.72
C GLU A 260 12.71 -5.07 -21.40
N ALA A 261 13.66 -4.71 -20.54
CA ALA A 261 13.72 -5.25 -19.19
C ALA A 261 12.53 -4.74 -18.35
N PRO A 262 11.67 -5.61 -17.82
CA PRO A 262 10.57 -5.20 -16.97
C PRO A 262 11.10 -4.86 -15.58
N LEU A 263 11.56 -3.62 -15.38
CA LEU A 263 12.16 -3.14 -14.15
C LEU A 263 11.16 -2.31 -13.34
N ALA A 264 11.13 -2.54 -12.04
CA ALA A 264 10.38 -1.71 -11.10
C ALA A 264 11.21 -0.49 -10.71
N VAL A 265 10.82 0.69 -11.21
CA VAL A 265 11.45 1.98 -10.94
C VAL A 265 10.42 2.95 -10.36
N GLN A 266 10.83 3.78 -9.40
CA GLN A 266 9.86 4.52 -8.58
C GLN A 266 9.24 5.75 -9.26
N ALA A 267 9.87 6.36 -10.23
CA ALA A 267 9.30 7.50 -10.93
C ALA A 267 9.94 7.80 -12.28
N ARG A 268 9.14 8.37 -13.17
CA ARG A 268 9.62 9.22 -14.24
C ARG A 268 10.19 10.49 -13.65
N THR A 269 11.38 10.85 -14.09
CA THR A 269 11.95 12.14 -13.76
C THR A 269 11.30 13.23 -14.64
N ALA A 270 10.67 14.21 -14.00
CA ALA A 270 10.44 15.47 -14.66
C ALA A 270 11.79 16.17 -14.90
N PRO A 271 11.93 17.02 -15.96
CA PRO A 271 13.15 17.76 -16.18
C PRO A 271 13.57 18.56 -14.93
N GLY A 272 14.77 18.31 -14.42
CA GLY A 272 15.31 18.93 -13.20
C GLY A 272 15.12 18.16 -11.91
N GLU A 273 14.45 17.01 -11.93
CA GLU A 273 14.35 16.12 -10.78
C GLU A 273 15.39 15.00 -10.85
N PHE A 274 15.76 14.47 -9.69
CA PHE A 274 16.67 13.31 -9.64
C PHE A 274 15.93 12.05 -10.09
N PRO A 275 16.56 11.18 -10.91
CA PRO A 275 15.98 9.89 -11.25
C PRO A 275 15.82 9.08 -9.96
N ASN A 276 14.59 8.73 -9.65
CA ASN A 276 14.31 7.83 -8.56
C ASN A 276 14.72 6.42 -8.95
N ASN A 277 15.15 5.72 -7.94
CA ASN A 277 15.79 4.44 -8.02
C ASN A 277 14.78 3.30 -8.18
N LYS A 278 15.30 2.08 -8.16
CA LYS A 278 14.53 0.86 -8.06
C LYS A 278 13.52 0.96 -6.91
N TYR A 279 12.34 0.43 -7.14
CA TYR A 279 11.27 0.44 -6.17
C TYR A 279 11.72 -0.16 -4.82
N SER A 280 11.38 0.53 -3.72
CA SER A 280 11.36 -0.07 -2.38
C SER A 280 9.98 0.10 -1.74
N ALA A 281 9.66 -0.77 -0.78
CA ALA A 281 8.37 -0.73 -0.10
C ALA A 281 8.29 0.38 0.97
N VAL A 282 9.41 1.01 1.32
CA VAL A 282 9.47 2.06 2.35
C VAL A 282 8.59 3.27 2.00
N PRO A 283 8.66 3.88 0.81
CA PRO A 283 7.78 4.97 0.44
C PRO A 283 6.29 4.61 0.51
N THR A 284 5.92 3.38 0.13
CA THR A 284 4.54 2.91 0.20
C THR A 284 4.02 2.93 1.65
N LEU A 285 4.77 2.35 2.57
CA LEU A 285 4.38 2.28 3.99
C LEU A 285 4.47 3.66 4.66
N THR A 286 5.49 4.45 4.33
CA THR A 286 5.65 5.82 4.84
C THR A 286 4.49 6.72 4.41
N LYS A 287 4.06 6.66 3.14
CA LYS A 287 2.88 7.39 2.66
C LYS A 287 1.64 7.02 3.44
N ALA A 288 1.40 5.73 3.63
CA ALA A 288 0.25 5.23 4.39
C ALA A 288 0.29 5.68 5.87
N ALA A 289 1.45 5.58 6.52
CA ALA A 289 1.63 5.99 7.91
C ALA A 289 1.43 7.51 8.09
N ARG A 290 1.95 8.32 7.17
CA ARG A 290 1.77 9.79 7.20
C ARG A 290 0.32 10.20 7.02
N ILE A 291 -0.41 9.56 6.12
CA ILE A 291 -1.84 9.83 5.92
C ILE A 291 -2.60 9.46 7.19
N ALA A 292 -2.39 8.28 7.75
CA ALA A 292 -3.03 7.86 8.99
C ALA A 292 -2.70 8.78 10.18
N ALA A 293 -1.49 9.31 10.27
CA ALA A 293 -1.11 10.29 11.29
C ALA A 293 -1.79 11.66 11.05
N GLY A 294 -1.84 12.11 9.79
CA GLY A 294 -2.50 13.38 9.43
C GLY A 294 -3.99 13.41 9.76
N GLU A 295 -4.65 12.25 9.73
CA GLU A 295 -6.08 12.12 10.06
C GLU A 295 -6.38 12.31 11.56
N THR A 296 -5.38 12.21 12.44
CA THR A 296 -5.59 12.27 13.90
C THR A 296 -5.68 13.68 14.45
N GLY A 297 -5.14 14.65 13.76
CA GLY A 297 -5.13 16.06 14.17
C GLY A 297 -4.25 16.39 15.38
N GLY A 298 -3.38 15.48 15.82
CA GLY A 298 -2.55 15.72 17.00
C GLY A 298 -1.52 14.63 17.30
N ILE A 299 -0.92 14.71 18.47
CA ILE A 299 0.09 13.78 19.01
C ILE A 299 -0.37 13.32 20.40
N GLY A 300 0.03 12.12 20.81
CA GLY A 300 -0.28 11.54 22.12
C GLY A 300 -1.26 10.40 22.05
N THR A 301 -1.51 9.75 23.18
CA THR A 301 -2.28 8.50 23.30
C THR A 301 -3.67 8.57 22.66
N GLU A 302 -4.38 9.67 22.84
CA GLU A 302 -5.70 9.85 22.21
C GLU A 302 -5.61 9.99 20.69
N ALA A 303 -4.61 10.71 20.18
CA ALA A 303 -4.36 10.82 18.75
C ALA A 303 -3.96 9.45 18.18
N ASP A 304 -3.07 8.75 18.85
CA ASP A 304 -2.65 7.39 18.47
C ASP A 304 -3.83 6.40 18.47
N ALA A 305 -4.80 6.56 19.36
CA ALA A 305 -6.02 5.74 19.36
C ALA A 305 -6.93 5.99 18.14
N ARG A 306 -6.90 7.19 17.56
CA ARG A 306 -7.59 7.51 16.29
C ARG A 306 -6.79 7.07 15.06
N LYS A 307 -5.48 6.84 15.20
CA LYS A 307 -4.59 6.47 14.10
C LYS A 307 -4.96 5.12 13.51
N ARG A 308 -5.32 5.12 12.23
CA ARG A 308 -5.78 3.90 11.54
C ARG A 308 -4.67 2.93 11.17
N LEU A 309 -3.43 3.40 11.03
CA LEU A 309 -2.27 2.57 10.77
C LEU A 309 -1.13 3.00 11.67
N MET A 310 -0.61 2.05 12.44
CA MET A 310 0.59 2.21 13.26
C MET A 310 1.67 1.25 12.75
N VAL A 311 2.92 1.73 12.71
CA VAL A 311 4.09 0.96 12.32
C VAL A 311 5.04 0.92 13.52
N VAL A 312 5.32 -0.26 14.03
CA VAL A 312 6.18 -0.47 15.21
C VAL A 312 7.43 -1.25 14.78
N PRO A 313 8.56 -0.54 14.60
CA PRO A 313 9.87 -1.16 14.33
C PRO A 313 10.48 -1.74 15.62
N LYS A 314 11.54 -2.56 15.46
CA LYS A 314 12.26 -3.23 16.56
C LYS A 314 11.34 -4.05 17.46
N CYS A 315 10.31 -4.65 16.88
CA CYS A 315 9.31 -5.45 17.55
C CYS A 315 9.24 -6.83 16.90
N HIS A 316 9.84 -7.83 17.52
CA HIS A 316 9.91 -9.18 16.97
C HIS A 316 8.70 -10.00 17.40
N VAL A 317 7.94 -10.56 16.47
CA VAL A 317 6.82 -11.45 16.77
C VAL A 317 7.34 -12.85 17.02
N LEU A 318 7.10 -13.35 18.24
CA LEU A 318 7.51 -14.68 18.69
C LEU A 318 6.48 -15.75 18.30
N ASP A 319 5.20 -15.49 18.61
CA ASP A 319 4.09 -16.45 18.46
C ASP A 319 2.81 -15.74 18.00
N ILE A 320 1.96 -16.45 17.27
CA ILE A 320 0.55 -16.07 17.08
C ILE A 320 -0.24 -16.79 18.19
N ILE A 321 -1.01 -16.03 18.96
CA ILE A 321 -1.85 -16.56 20.02
C ILE A 321 -3.17 -17.01 19.39
N THR A 322 -3.54 -18.28 19.63
CA THR A 322 -4.71 -18.88 19.02
C THR A 322 -5.63 -19.52 20.05
N GLU A 323 -6.89 -19.69 19.68
CA GLU A 323 -7.86 -20.50 20.38
C GLU A 323 -8.56 -21.44 19.41
N THR A 324 -8.88 -22.65 19.85
CA THR A 324 -9.69 -23.60 19.10
C THR A 324 -11.16 -23.38 19.44
N GLN A 325 -12.01 -23.23 18.45
CA GLN A 325 -13.44 -23.02 18.58
C GLN A 325 -14.20 -24.35 18.68
N ASN A 326 -15.48 -24.31 19.05
CA ASN A 326 -16.30 -25.51 19.24
C ASN A 326 -16.48 -26.38 18.00
N ASP A 327 -16.32 -25.80 16.81
CA ASP A 327 -16.36 -26.43 15.49
C ASP A 327 -14.98 -26.94 15.01
N ASN A 328 -13.97 -26.92 15.87
CA ASN A 328 -12.57 -27.24 15.59
C ASN A 328 -11.85 -26.26 14.66
N TRP A 329 -12.44 -25.12 14.32
CA TRP A 329 -11.73 -24.04 13.67
C TRP A 329 -10.79 -23.35 14.64
N VAL A 330 -9.66 -22.88 14.13
CA VAL A 330 -8.67 -22.16 14.92
C VAL A 330 -8.76 -20.67 14.62
N ARG A 331 -8.81 -19.87 15.67
CA ARG A 331 -8.87 -18.40 15.58
C ARG A 331 -7.63 -17.77 16.21
N ALA A 332 -6.98 -16.87 15.50
CA ALA A 332 -5.97 -16.00 16.07
C ALA A 332 -6.63 -14.91 16.93
N THR A 333 -6.16 -14.73 18.15
CA THR A 333 -6.67 -13.73 19.13
C THR A 333 -5.70 -12.59 19.38
N GLY A 334 -4.44 -12.75 18.95
CA GLY A 334 -3.39 -11.75 19.11
C GLY A 334 -2.03 -12.31 18.75
N VAL A 335 -0.99 -11.58 19.13
CA VAL A 335 0.41 -11.98 18.95
C VAL A 335 1.21 -11.74 20.22
N ARG A 336 2.21 -12.59 20.46
CA ARG A 336 3.25 -12.37 21.46
C ARG A 336 4.45 -11.76 20.76
N VAL A 337 4.98 -10.69 21.33
CA VAL A 337 6.09 -9.95 20.74
C VAL A 337 7.21 -9.75 21.75
N LYS A 338 8.41 -9.55 21.25
CA LYS A 338 9.58 -9.12 22.01
C LYS A 338 9.96 -7.73 21.52
N ASP A 339 10.04 -6.78 22.44
CA ASP A 339 10.39 -5.39 22.13
C ASP A 339 11.92 -5.17 22.06
N ALA A 340 12.33 -3.92 21.79
CA ALA A 340 13.73 -3.53 21.72
C ALA A 340 14.50 -3.70 23.05
N THR A 341 13.79 -3.74 24.19
CA THR A 341 14.39 -3.96 25.53
C THR A 341 14.54 -5.44 25.85
N GLY A 342 13.94 -6.31 25.05
CA GLY A 342 13.92 -7.75 25.27
C GLY A 342 12.72 -8.23 26.11
N ALA A 343 11.79 -7.34 26.49
CA ALA A 343 10.59 -7.69 27.21
C ALA A 343 9.54 -8.33 26.29
N GLU A 344 8.85 -9.35 26.79
CA GLU A 344 7.74 -9.99 26.08
C GLU A 344 6.42 -9.30 26.44
N GLN A 345 5.64 -8.97 25.41
CA GLN A 345 4.33 -8.34 25.51
C GLN A 345 3.30 -9.09 24.66
N VAL A 346 2.02 -8.87 24.95
CA VAL A 346 0.91 -9.44 24.17
C VAL A 346 0.07 -8.33 23.58
N ILE A 347 -0.16 -8.41 22.27
CA ILE A 347 -1.04 -7.50 21.54
C ILE A 347 -2.28 -8.29 21.13
N SER A 348 -3.44 -7.87 21.61
CA SER A 348 -4.72 -8.52 21.31
C SER A 348 -5.38 -7.92 20.07
N LEU A 349 -6.02 -8.78 19.28
CA LEU A 349 -6.92 -8.40 18.19
C LEU A 349 -8.29 -7.96 18.70
N THR A 350 -9.00 -7.20 17.85
CA THR A 350 -10.44 -6.96 18.02
C THR A 350 -11.18 -8.28 18.07
N GLN A 351 -11.92 -8.48 19.17
CA GLN A 351 -12.72 -9.69 19.38
C GLN A 351 -14.00 -9.63 18.54
N PRO A 352 -14.47 -10.78 18.01
CA PRO A 352 -15.70 -10.82 17.26
C PRO A 352 -16.89 -10.47 18.17
N SER A 353 -17.82 -9.68 17.64
CA SER A 353 -19.10 -9.39 18.28
C SER A 353 -20.24 -9.82 17.33
N PRO A 354 -21.44 -10.10 17.83
CA PRO A 354 -22.58 -10.44 16.97
C PRO A 354 -22.81 -9.35 15.91
N GLY A 355 -22.68 -9.72 14.63
CA GLY A 355 -22.75 -8.77 13.50
C GLY A 355 -21.58 -7.81 13.39
N GLY A 356 -20.53 -8.00 14.17
CA GLY A 356 -19.33 -7.18 14.20
C GLY A 356 -18.14 -7.77 13.44
N ARG A 357 -17.03 -7.02 13.43
CA ARG A 357 -15.78 -7.45 12.80
C ARG A 357 -15.08 -8.52 13.61
N GLN A 358 -14.38 -9.38 12.89
CA GLN A 358 -13.35 -10.23 13.44
C GLN A 358 -12.00 -9.63 13.08
N GLY A 359 -11.10 -9.49 14.07
CA GLY A 359 -9.72 -9.09 13.82
C GLY A 359 -8.96 -10.16 13.02
N SER A 360 -7.95 -9.77 12.24
CA SER A 360 -7.15 -10.69 11.42
C SER A 360 -5.65 -10.55 11.68
N VAL A 361 -4.92 -11.67 11.59
CA VAL A 361 -3.45 -11.70 11.56
C VAL A 361 -3.00 -12.00 10.14
N ILE A 362 -2.03 -11.23 9.65
CA ILE A 362 -1.43 -11.40 8.33
C ILE A 362 0.07 -11.63 8.49
N VAL A 363 0.54 -12.79 8.10
CA VAL A 363 1.96 -13.18 8.16
C VAL A 363 2.63 -12.76 6.85
N ALA A 364 3.60 -11.85 6.91
CA ALA A 364 4.27 -11.25 5.75
C ALA A 364 5.81 -11.25 5.89
N LEU A 365 6.37 -12.35 6.37
CA LEU A 365 7.79 -12.52 6.73
C LEU A 365 8.64 -13.14 5.59
N GLY A 366 8.20 -13.07 4.34
CA GLY A 366 8.79 -13.85 3.25
C GLY A 366 8.42 -15.33 3.36
N THR A 367 9.10 -16.21 2.64
CA THR A 367 8.71 -17.63 2.62
C THR A 367 9.17 -18.38 3.85
N ILE A 368 10.46 -18.33 4.18
CA ILE A 368 11.05 -19.18 5.22
C ILE A 368 10.49 -18.84 6.59
N GLU A 369 10.53 -17.60 7.02
CA GLU A 369 10.04 -17.17 8.33
C GLU A 369 8.52 -17.19 8.46
N SER A 370 7.77 -16.94 7.38
CA SER A 370 6.31 -17.16 7.38
C SER A 370 5.98 -18.63 7.65
N THR A 371 6.72 -19.54 7.03
CA THR A 371 6.53 -20.98 7.23
C THR A 371 6.93 -21.41 8.64
N ARG A 372 8.07 -20.93 9.15
CA ARG A 372 8.51 -21.23 10.53
C ARG A 372 7.46 -20.80 11.55
N LEU A 373 6.99 -19.54 11.46
CA LEU A 373 6.00 -19.01 12.40
C LEU A 373 4.67 -19.76 12.32
N THR A 374 4.19 -20.08 11.12
CA THR A 374 2.95 -20.84 10.94
C THR A 374 3.08 -22.30 11.42
N LEU A 375 4.18 -22.98 11.14
CA LEU A 375 4.47 -24.31 11.68
C LEU A 375 4.53 -24.28 13.20
N SER A 376 5.25 -23.34 13.81
CA SER A 376 5.34 -23.19 15.25
C SER A 376 3.95 -22.97 15.90
N THR A 377 3.09 -22.21 15.24
CA THR A 377 1.75 -21.89 15.73
C THR A 377 0.76 -23.04 15.56
N PHE A 378 0.75 -23.70 14.40
CA PHE A 378 -0.37 -24.54 13.98
C PHE A 378 -0.06 -26.05 13.92
N LYS A 379 1.19 -26.48 14.15
CA LYS A 379 1.59 -27.89 14.05
C LYS A 379 0.71 -28.84 14.87
N ASP A 380 0.29 -28.40 16.03
CA ASP A 380 -0.52 -29.21 16.95
C ASP A 380 -2.02 -29.01 16.75
N SER A 381 -2.48 -27.76 16.65
CA SER A 381 -3.90 -27.39 16.50
C SER A 381 -4.50 -27.79 15.16
N LEU A 382 -3.70 -27.85 14.09
CA LEU A 382 -4.09 -28.28 12.75
C LEU A 382 -3.40 -29.61 12.34
N ALA A 383 -2.95 -30.41 13.30
CA ALA A 383 -2.32 -31.72 13.06
C ALA A 383 -3.24 -32.61 12.21
N GLY A 384 -2.67 -33.25 11.18
CA GLY A 384 -3.43 -34.08 10.23
C GLY A 384 -4.26 -33.30 9.19
N ARG A 385 -4.36 -31.98 9.29
CA ARG A 385 -5.04 -31.06 8.38
C ARG A 385 -4.02 -30.21 7.60
N ALA A 386 -4.19 -28.89 7.52
CA ALA A 386 -3.29 -27.98 6.81
C ALA A 386 -1.83 -28.10 7.28
N ALA A 387 -1.59 -28.28 8.58
CA ALA A 387 -0.23 -28.41 9.15
C ALA A 387 0.59 -29.55 8.55
N LYS A 388 -0.05 -30.64 8.09
CA LYS A 388 0.65 -31.76 7.44
C LYS A 388 1.39 -31.35 6.16
N ARG A 389 0.95 -30.29 5.49
CA ARG A 389 1.51 -29.82 4.23
C ARG A 389 2.35 -28.56 4.39
N MET A 390 2.26 -27.88 5.51
CA MET A 390 3.08 -26.70 5.79
C MET A 390 4.56 -27.06 5.68
N GLY A 391 5.31 -26.23 4.98
CA GLY A 391 6.73 -26.43 4.77
C GLY A 391 7.08 -27.33 3.62
N THR A 392 6.15 -28.12 3.07
CA THR A 392 6.41 -28.88 1.83
C THR A 392 6.36 -27.97 0.59
N ASN A 393 6.75 -28.49 -0.58
CA ASN A 393 6.75 -27.72 -1.85
C ASN A 393 7.63 -26.48 -1.83
N LEU A 394 8.78 -26.52 -1.15
CA LEU A 394 9.76 -25.46 -1.26
C LEU A 394 10.35 -25.45 -2.68
N VAL A 395 10.19 -24.32 -3.36
CA VAL A 395 10.74 -24.04 -4.68
C VAL A 395 11.54 -22.75 -4.66
N ALA A 396 12.54 -22.65 -5.52
CA ALA A 396 13.31 -21.45 -5.79
C ALA A 396 13.55 -21.33 -7.28
N HIS A 397 14.35 -20.35 -7.72
CA HIS A 397 14.77 -20.29 -9.11
C HIS A 397 16.13 -20.94 -9.30
N LEU A 398 16.24 -21.69 -10.39
CA LEU A 398 17.51 -22.09 -10.99
C LEU A 398 18.19 -20.85 -11.56
N ARG A 399 19.48 -20.65 -11.31
CA ARG A 399 20.22 -19.49 -11.79
C ARG A 399 21.54 -19.88 -12.42
N SER A 400 21.82 -19.29 -13.59
CA SER A 400 23.11 -19.40 -14.27
C SER A 400 23.57 -18.06 -14.79
N ASN A 401 24.86 -17.83 -14.91
CA ASN A 401 25.46 -16.62 -15.44
C ASN A 401 26.43 -16.95 -16.55
N LEU A 402 26.25 -16.32 -17.72
CA LEU A 402 27.21 -16.36 -18.82
C LEU A 402 27.58 -14.91 -19.17
N THR A 403 28.81 -14.52 -18.86
CA THR A 403 29.33 -13.20 -19.20
C THR A 403 30.22 -13.31 -20.45
N ILE A 404 29.96 -12.47 -21.45
CA ILE A 404 30.71 -12.38 -22.67
C ILE A 404 31.23 -10.96 -22.86
N ARG A 405 32.34 -10.84 -23.60
CA ARG A 405 32.92 -9.58 -24.02
C ARG A 405 33.01 -9.58 -25.53
N ILE A 406 32.28 -8.71 -26.21
CA ILE A 406 32.19 -8.64 -27.66
C ILE A 406 32.87 -7.36 -28.16
N PRO A 407 33.51 -7.39 -29.35
CA PRO A 407 34.02 -6.17 -29.98
C PRO A 407 32.83 -5.29 -30.41
N ILE A 408 33.03 -3.98 -30.37
CA ILE A 408 32.00 -3.01 -30.79
C ILE A 408 31.57 -3.26 -32.25
N GLY A 409 32.50 -3.68 -33.11
CA GLY A 409 32.19 -4.04 -34.48
C GLY A 409 31.25 -5.21 -34.68
N ALA A 410 30.92 -5.97 -33.63
CA ALA A 410 29.84 -6.96 -33.65
C ALA A 410 28.45 -6.33 -33.65
N LEU A 411 28.29 -5.11 -33.15
CA LEU A 411 27.02 -4.41 -33.06
C LEU A 411 26.73 -3.64 -34.35
N SER A 412 25.91 -4.23 -35.22
CA SER A 412 25.60 -3.69 -36.54
C SER A 412 24.88 -2.34 -36.54
N PHE A 413 24.22 -1.97 -35.42
CA PHE A 413 23.40 -0.77 -35.29
C PHE A 413 24.06 0.35 -34.47
N LEU A 414 25.36 0.25 -34.21
CA LEU A 414 26.13 1.19 -33.41
C LEU A 414 27.30 1.74 -34.24
N ALA A 415 27.39 3.06 -34.31
CA ALA A 415 28.52 3.74 -34.93
C ALA A 415 29.60 4.04 -33.89
N PRO A 416 30.90 3.97 -34.20
CA PRO A 416 31.96 4.35 -33.26
C PRO A 416 31.85 5.78 -32.72
N SER A 417 31.20 6.70 -33.47
CA SER A 417 30.94 8.06 -33.07
C SER A 417 29.89 8.19 -31.95
N ASP A 418 29.11 7.13 -31.71
CA ASP A 418 28.04 7.12 -30.71
C ASP A 418 28.56 6.91 -29.26
N LEU A 419 29.86 6.63 -29.14
CA LEU A 419 30.51 6.10 -27.95
C LEU A 419 31.28 7.20 -27.21
N LYS A 420 30.57 8.06 -26.53
CA LYS A 420 31.18 9.20 -25.81
C LYS A 420 31.13 9.12 -24.29
N SER A 421 30.31 8.25 -23.76
CA SER A 421 30.16 8.06 -22.31
C SER A 421 29.83 6.61 -21.98
N LEU A 422 30.05 6.22 -20.74
CA LEU A 422 29.63 4.92 -20.25
C LEU A 422 28.15 4.72 -20.49
N ALA A 423 27.79 3.60 -21.10
CA ALA A 423 26.42 3.26 -21.42
C ALA A 423 26.07 1.89 -20.84
N VAL A 424 24.83 1.74 -20.44
CA VAL A 424 24.28 0.49 -19.91
C VAL A 424 23.07 0.03 -20.73
N SER A 425 22.81 -1.28 -20.70
CA SER A 425 21.62 -1.86 -21.31
C SER A 425 21.03 -2.93 -20.39
N ALA A 426 19.72 -3.08 -20.44
CA ALA A 426 19.03 -4.20 -19.82
C ALA A 426 17.92 -4.69 -20.75
N LEU A 427 17.96 -5.97 -21.11
CA LEU A 427 17.03 -6.61 -22.03
C LEU A 427 16.49 -7.91 -21.43
N PHE A 428 15.42 -8.42 -22.01
CA PHE A 428 14.69 -9.59 -21.47
C PHE A 428 14.33 -10.56 -22.61
N VAL A 429 14.60 -11.84 -22.39
CA VAL A 429 14.19 -12.92 -23.32
C VAL A 429 13.50 -14.03 -22.54
N LYS A 430 12.29 -14.37 -22.91
CA LYS A 430 11.52 -15.47 -22.32
C LYS A 430 11.84 -16.78 -23.04
N GLY A 431 12.13 -17.81 -22.27
CA GLY A 431 12.41 -19.16 -22.76
C GLY A 431 11.36 -20.19 -22.35
N LYS A 432 11.27 -21.26 -23.10
CA LYS A 432 10.38 -22.39 -22.83
C LYS A 432 11.03 -23.71 -23.25
N THR A 433 10.82 -24.75 -22.46
CA THR A 433 11.13 -26.11 -22.82
C THR A 433 9.98 -27.06 -22.47
N THR A 434 9.75 -28.08 -23.32
CA THR A 434 8.68 -29.05 -23.06
C THR A 434 9.28 -30.35 -22.57
N ILE A 435 8.93 -30.80 -21.39
CA ILE A 435 9.39 -32.04 -20.76
C ILE A 435 8.16 -32.86 -20.40
N ASN A 436 8.13 -34.11 -20.88
CA ASN A 436 7.01 -35.02 -20.66
C ASN A 436 5.63 -34.39 -21.03
N SER A 437 5.59 -33.65 -22.13
CA SER A 437 4.41 -32.93 -22.62
C SER A 437 3.92 -31.77 -21.71
N VAL A 438 4.72 -31.34 -20.76
CA VAL A 438 4.47 -30.17 -19.91
C VAL A 438 5.47 -29.09 -20.29
N ASP A 439 4.96 -27.86 -20.46
CA ASP A 439 5.79 -26.70 -20.72
C ASP A 439 6.39 -26.16 -19.42
N HIS A 440 7.68 -25.95 -19.42
CA HIS A 440 8.47 -25.34 -18.35
C HIS A 440 9.11 -24.04 -18.86
N PHE A 441 9.24 -23.06 -17.97
CA PHE A 441 9.61 -21.71 -18.35
C PHE A 441 10.92 -21.25 -17.72
N SER A 442 11.61 -20.43 -18.48
CA SER A 442 12.81 -19.70 -18.03
C SER A 442 12.81 -18.31 -18.65
N HIS A 443 13.72 -17.45 -18.21
CA HIS A 443 14.02 -16.22 -18.91
C HIS A 443 15.48 -15.83 -18.74
N LEU A 444 15.97 -14.99 -19.65
CA LEU A 444 17.26 -14.34 -19.54
C LEU A 444 17.06 -12.87 -19.15
N GLN A 445 17.72 -12.48 -18.10
CA GLN A 445 17.98 -11.08 -17.71
C GLN A 445 19.32 -10.71 -18.32
N ILE A 446 19.31 -9.81 -19.28
CA ILE A 446 20.50 -9.46 -20.07
C ILE A 446 20.92 -8.06 -19.65
N THR A 447 22.09 -7.94 -19.05
CA THR A 447 22.68 -6.65 -18.69
C THR A 447 23.95 -6.42 -19.48
N ALA A 448 24.19 -5.17 -19.87
CA ALA A 448 25.40 -4.83 -20.59
C ALA A 448 25.94 -3.47 -20.18
N SER A 449 27.25 -3.29 -20.31
CA SER A 449 27.94 -2.02 -20.20
C SER A 449 29.00 -1.88 -21.28
N GLY A 450 29.34 -0.67 -21.63
CA GLY A 450 30.40 -0.40 -22.60
C GLY A 450 30.51 1.06 -22.97
N LEU A 451 31.51 1.37 -23.81
CA LEU A 451 31.56 2.55 -24.66
C LEU A 451 32.17 3.82 -24.08
N GLY A 452 32.62 3.85 -22.86
CA GLY A 452 33.26 5.04 -22.35
C GLY A 452 34.52 4.73 -21.57
N LYS A 453 35.43 5.68 -21.50
CA LYS A 453 36.42 5.64 -20.42
C LYS A 453 35.64 5.75 -19.11
N LEU A 454 35.93 4.85 -18.20
CA LEU A 454 35.49 4.95 -16.82
C LEU A 454 36.01 6.29 -16.27
N GLY A 455 35.13 7.24 -16.01
CA GLY A 455 35.44 8.49 -15.32
C GLY A 455 35.24 8.30 -13.81
N ASP A 456 35.59 9.31 -13.03
CA ASP A 456 35.54 9.27 -11.55
C ASP A 456 34.13 8.93 -10.97
N ASN A 457 33.06 9.13 -11.75
CA ASN A 457 31.67 8.84 -11.32
C ASN A 457 31.05 7.61 -12.01
N SER A 458 31.79 6.90 -12.87
CA SER A 458 31.23 5.79 -13.67
C SER A 458 30.73 4.65 -12.79
N GLU A 459 31.41 4.36 -11.70
CA GLU A 459 31.00 3.32 -10.75
C GLU A 459 29.65 3.68 -10.12
N ALA A 460 29.47 4.93 -9.68
CA ALA A 460 28.21 5.41 -9.10
C ALA A 460 27.06 5.37 -10.12
N GLU A 461 27.32 5.74 -11.38
CA GLU A 461 26.32 5.66 -12.46
C GLU A 461 25.91 4.21 -12.78
N LEU A 462 26.89 3.29 -12.79
CA LEU A 462 26.61 1.87 -12.96
C LEU A 462 25.78 1.32 -11.81
N PHE A 463 26.14 1.70 -10.58
CA PHE A 463 25.39 1.31 -9.38
C PHE A 463 23.92 1.69 -9.43
N GLN A 464 23.62 2.88 -9.93
CA GLN A 464 22.24 3.36 -10.02
C GLN A 464 21.44 2.64 -11.11
N LYS A 465 22.06 2.39 -12.26
CA LYS A 465 21.37 1.92 -13.47
C LYS A 465 21.39 0.41 -13.64
N VAL A 466 22.45 -0.28 -13.16
CA VAL A 466 22.57 -1.73 -13.33
C VAL A 466 21.56 -2.43 -12.41
N PRO A 467 20.67 -3.28 -12.96
CA PRO A 467 19.65 -3.98 -12.17
C PRO A 467 20.24 -4.99 -11.18
N ASP A 468 21.50 -5.32 -11.29
CA ASP A 468 22.12 -6.35 -10.50
C ASP A 468 23.58 -6.06 -10.19
N ILE A 469 23.83 -5.79 -8.91
CA ILE A 469 25.15 -5.39 -8.42
C ILE A 469 26.18 -6.51 -8.44
N GLU A 470 25.76 -7.77 -8.37
CA GLU A 470 26.66 -8.92 -8.32
C GLU A 470 27.53 -9.07 -9.60
N HIS A 471 27.13 -8.39 -10.68
CA HIS A 471 27.85 -8.39 -11.94
C HIS A 471 28.56 -7.07 -12.26
N LEU A 472 28.56 -6.14 -11.32
CA LEU A 472 29.23 -4.86 -11.53
C LEU A 472 30.70 -5.03 -11.89
N GLU A 473 31.41 -5.91 -11.20
CA GLU A 473 32.82 -6.23 -11.51
C GLU A 473 33.01 -6.74 -12.94
N GLY A 474 32.08 -7.62 -13.40
CA GLY A 474 32.10 -8.11 -14.79
C GLY A 474 31.90 -6.96 -15.77
N LEU A 475 30.93 -6.09 -15.49
CA LEU A 475 30.60 -4.94 -16.34
C LEU A 475 31.71 -3.87 -16.37
N LEU A 476 32.54 -3.78 -15.33
CA LEU A 476 33.75 -2.92 -15.31
C LEU A 476 34.86 -3.40 -16.28
N ASN A 477 34.78 -4.61 -16.81
CA ASN A 477 35.70 -5.11 -17.87
C ASN A 477 35.35 -4.59 -19.29
N ALA A 478 34.34 -3.74 -19.43
CA ALA A 478 34.05 -3.02 -20.67
C ALA A 478 35.17 -2.03 -20.99
N THR A 479 35.40 -1.79 -22.28
CA THR A 479 36.41 -0.85 -22.79
C THR A 479 35.80 0.03 -23.87
N ASP A 480 36.60 0.94 -24.39
CA ASP A 480 36.27 1.75 -25.58
C ASP A 480 36.18 0.94 -26.90
N THR A 481 36.59 -0.31 -26.86
CA THR A 481 36.59 -1.22 -28.02
C THR A 481 35.69 -2.45 -27.83
N HIS A 482 35.30 -2.76 -26.61
CA HIS A 482 34.53 -3.95 -26.27
C HIS A 482 33.38 -3.63 -25.30
N VAL A 483 32.26 -4.30 -25.53
CA VAL A 483 31.08 -4.31 -24.69
C VAL A 483 31.05 -5.60 -23.88
N VAL A 484 30.75 -5.51 -22.59
CA VAL A 484 30.53 -6.68 -21.73
C VAL A 484 29.03 -6.90 -21.58
N ILE A 485 28.59 -8.14 -21.76
CA ILE A 485 27.17 -8.55 -21.66
C ILE A 485 27.10 -9.74 -20.70
N THR A 486 26.26 -9.62 -19.69
CA THR A 486 25.94 -10.73 -18.79
C THR A 486 24.56 -11.27 -19.11
N LEU A 487 24.46 -12.54 -19.40
CA LEU A 487 23.23 -13.29 -19.64
C LEU A 487 22.93 -14.11 -18.38
N ARG A 488 22.00 -13.60 -17.56
CA ARG A 488 21.55 -14.29 -16.35
C ARG A 488 20.30 -15.09 -16.67
N GLY A 489 20.41 -16.41 -16.64
CA GLY A 489 19.28 -17.30 -16.74
C GLY A 489 18.56 -17.48 -15.39
N ILE A 490 17.25 -17.37 -15.41
CA ILE A 490 16.35 -17.66 -14.29
C ILE A 490 15.32 -18.70 -14.76
N GLY A 491 15.34 -19.89 -14.16
CA GLY A 491 14.46 -21.01 -14.49
C GLY A 491 13.59 -21.44 -13.34
N GLU A 492 12.38 -21.88 -13.62
CA GLU A 492 11.49 -22.44 -12.60
C GLU A 492 12.00 -23.80 -12.10
N MET A 493 11.65 -24.13 -10.85
CA MET A 493 11.81 -25.47 -10.30
C MET A 493 10.49 -26.23 -10.30
N ALA A 494 10.57 -27.55 -10.45
CA ALA A 494 9.43 -28.46 -10.36
C ALA A 494 8.85 -28.45 -8.93
N THR A 495 7.54 -28.42 -8.85
CA THR A 495 6.79 -28.41 -7.61
C THR A 495 6.77 -29.76 -6.91
N HIS A 496 6.52 -29.74 -5.58
CA HIS A 496 6.33 -30.95 -4.76
C HIS A 496 7.51 -31.95 -4.80
N ASN A 497 8.74 -31.42 -4.88
CA ASN A 497 9.92 -32.25 -4.71
C ASN A 497 10.02 -32.67 -3.23
N PRO A 498 10.02 -33.98 -2.88
CA PRO A 498 10.06 -34.45 -1.50
C PRO A 498 11.37 -34.08 -0.76
N ASP A 499 12.44 -33.82 -1.49
CA ASP A 499 13.74 -33.41 -0.95
C ASP A 499 13.85 -31.89 -0.75
N SER A 500 12.76 -31.13 -0.99
CA SER A 500 12.71 -29.67 -0.84
C SER A 500 11.61 -29.28 0.16
N PHE A 501 12.02 -28.84 1.36
CA PHE A 501 11.10 -28.52 2.43
C PHE A 501 11.67 -27.55 3.47
N ILE A 502 10.77 -26.99 4.28
CA ILE A 502 11.07 -26.27 5.51
C ILE A 502 10.40 -26.98 6.66
N ARG A 503 11.13 -27.25 7.75
CA ARG A 503 10.58 -27.75 9.00
C ARG A 503 11.14 -27.00 10.20
N LEU A 504 10.63 -27.27 11.39
CA LEU A 504 11.20 -26.72 12.62
C LEU A 504 12.48 -27.47 13.00
N SER A 505 13.55 -26.75 13.25
CA SER A 505 14.80 -27.34 13.75
C SER A 505 14.61 -27.93 15.14
N SER A 506 15.20 -29.08 15.37
CA SER A 506 15.25 -29.73 16.70
C SER A 506 16.42 -29.26 17.55
N THR A 507 17.38 -28.56 16.97
CA THR A 507 18.67 -28.21 17.61
C THR A 507 18.95 -26.70 17.64
N VAL A 508 18.46 -25.96 16.66
CA VAL A 508 18.68 -24.51 16.53
C VAL A 508 17.45 -23.74 16.98
N THR A 509 17.66 -22.74 17.83
CA THR A 509 16.58 -21.85 18.30
C THR A 509 16.93 -20.39 18.03
N ASP A 510 15.91 -19.59 17.78
CA ASP A 510 15.97 -18.15 17.70
C ASP A 510 14.97 -17.55 18.70
N PHE A 511 15.44 -16.68 19.60
CA PHE A 511 14.63 -16.13 20.72
C PHE A 511 13.88 -17.19 21.55
N GLY A 512 14.47 -18.39 21.74
CA GLY A 512 13.88 -19.46 22.51
C GLY A 512 12.74 -20.22 21.78
N ARG A 513 12.59 -20.01 20.47
CA ARG A 513 11.66 -20.75 19.60
C ARG A 513 12.47 -21.57 18.58
N PRO A 514 11.95 -22.74 18.13
CA PRO A 514 12.61 -23.50 17.06
C PRO A 514 12.84 -22.64 15.82
N ALA A 515 14.05 -22.61 15.30
CA ALA A 515 14.38 -21.99 14.03
C ALA A 515 13.84 -22.81 12.86
N ALA A 516 13.81 -22.25 11.66
CA ALA A 516 13.54 -23.04 10.46
C ALA A 516 14.77 -23.91 10.14
N GLU A 517 14.54 -25.13 9.70
CA GLU A 517 15.50 -25.98 9.00
C GLU A 517 15.11 -26.01 7.51
N VAL A 518 16.00 -25.56 6.64
CA VAL A 518 15.74 -25.41 5.21
C VAL A 518 16.54 -26.42 4.42
N THR A 519 15.85 -27.27 3.67
CA THR A 519 16.47 -28.27 2.78
C THR A 519 15.91 -28.09 1.37
N MET A 520 16.77 -28.22 0.36
CA MET A 520 16.36 -28.13 -1.05
C MET A 520 17.16 -29.13 -1.86
N ALA A 521 16.47 -29.82 -2.76
CA ALA A 521 17.08 -30.74 -3.72
C ALA A 521 18.02 -29.98 -4.67
N ASP A 522 19.31 -30.24 -4.58
CA ASP A 522 20.32 -29.67 -5.47
C ASP A 522 20.72 -30.63 -6.56
N VAL A 523 20.40 -30.30 -7.78
CA VAL A 523 20.70 -31.15 -8.95
C VAL A 523 22.10 -30.98 -9.51
N ARG A 524 22.93 -30.09 -8.96
CA ARG A 524 24.32 -29.86 -9.42
C ARG A 524 25.26 -30.95 -8.98
N ASP A 525 25.05 -31.51 -7.80
CA ASP A 525 25.90 -32.56 -7.22
C ASP A 525 25.35 -33.98 -7.42
N GLY A 526 24.15 -34.10 -8.00
CA GLY A 526 23.50 -35.38 -8.23
C GLY A 526 23.00 -36.06 -6.96
N SER A 527 22.92 -35.35 -5.83
CA SER A 527 22.45 -35.88 -4.55
C SER A 527 20.97 -36.20 -4.54
N SER A 528 20.15 -35.50 -5.33
CA SER A 528 18.75 -35.76 -5.52
C SER A 528 18.48 -36.41 -6.90
N THR A 529 17.77 -37.55 -6.87
CA THR A 529 17.39 -38.34 -8.04
C THR A 529 15.88 -38.47 -8.20
N THR A 530 15.12 -37.54 -7.62
CA THR A 530 13.65 -37.52 -7.75
C THR A 530 13.24 -37.18 -9.20
N PRO A 531 12.05 -37.58 -9.65
CA PRO A 531 11.53 -37.16 -10.95
C PRO A 531 11.49 -35.63 -11.13
N GLN A 532 11.26 -34.90 -10.08
CA GLN A 532 11.28 -33.43 -10.06
C GLN A 532 12.70 -32.88 -10.29
N SER A 533 13.70 -33.47 -9.66
CA SER A 533 15.12 -33.12 -9.87
C SER A 533 15.57 -33.37 -11.30
N GLU A 534 15.09 -34.42 -11.96
CA GLU A 534 15.36 -34.66 -13.38
C GLU A 534 14.69 -33.61 -14.29
N ILE A 535 13.52 -33.09 -13.90
CA ILE A 535 12.89 -31.96 -14.59
C ILE A 535 13.74 -30.70 -14.41
N ASP A 536 14.12 -30.38 -13.17
CA ASP A 536 14.96 -29.21 -12.87
C ASP A 536 16.26 -29.19 -13.67
N LYS A 537 16.92 -30.34 -13.77
CA LYS A 537 18.15 -30.47 -14.59
C LYS A 537 17.89 -30.14 -16.06
N LYS A 538 16.79 -30.67 -16.62
CA LYS A 538 16.45 -30.42 -18.04
C LYS A 538 16.07 -28.96 -18.29
N VAL A 539 15.35 -28.33 -17.36
CA VAL A 539 14.99 -26.89 -17.40
C VAL A 539 16.27 -26.06 -17.36
N TRP A 540 17.20 -26.41 -16.47
CA TRP A 540 18.48 -25.72 -16.35
C TRP A 540 19.33 -25.85 -17.59
N ASP A 541 19.44 -27.09 -18.13
CA ASP A 541 20.18 -27.35 -19.38
C ASP A 541 19.61 -26.57 -20.57
N ALA A 542 18.26 -26.48 -20.68
CA ALA A 542 17.58 -25.72 -21.73
C ALA A 542 17.81 -24.20 -21.60
N MET A 543 17.77 -23.70 -20.37
CA MET A 543 18.05 -22.30 -20.08
C MET A 543 19.49 -21.90 -20.39
N ASP A 544 20.48 -22.75 -20.02
CA ASP A 544 21.88 -22.52 -20.33
C ASP A 544 22.14 -22.57 -21.87
N ALA A 545 21.45 -23.49 -22.57
CA ALA A 545 21.51 -23.56 -24.03
C ALA A 545 20.91 -22.29 -24.70
N LEU A 546 19.84 -21.73 -24.14
CA LEU A 546 19.29 -20.47 -24.61
C LEU A 546 20.27 -19.30 -24.41
N ALA A 547 21.00 -19.27 -23.29
CA ALA A 547 22.06 -18.28 -23.06
C ALA A 547 23.19 -18.39 -24.09
N ASP A 548 23.63 -19.62 -24.44
CA ASP A 548 24.62 -19.83 -25.49
C ASP A 548 24.15 -19.30 -26.86
N GLN A 549 22.87 -19.52 -27.23
CA GLN A 549 22.31 -19.03 -28.48
C GLN A 549 22.32 -17.50 -28.53
N VAL A 550 21.89 -16.85 -27.45
CA VAL A 550 21.84 -15.38 -27.35
C VAL A 550 23.26 -14.80 -27.36
N ALA A 551 24.22 -15.43 -26.68
CA ALA A 551 25.62 -15.00 -26.70
C ALA A 551 26.20 -14.97 -28.12
N VAL A 552 25.98 -16.04 -28.88
CA VAL A 552 26.41 -16.14 -30.29
C VAL A 552 25.68 -15.13 -31.18
N ALA A 553 24.41 -14.86 -30.93
CA ALA A 553 23.66 -13.83 -31.62
C ALA A 553 24.25 -12.42 -31.40
N PHE A 554 24.66 -12.09 -30.19
CA PHE A 554 25.34 -10.82 -29.90
C PHE A 554 26.73 -10.74 -30.51
N ALA A 555 27.47 -11.85 -30.52
CA ALA A 555 28.79 -11.90 -31.16
C ALA A 555 28.72 -11.69 -32.68
N ASN A 556 27.58 -11.92 -33.32
CA ASN A 556 27.34 -11.65 -34.75
C ASN A 556 28.48 -12.16 -35.66
N LYS A 557 28.85 -13.43 -35.48
CA LYS A 557 29.94 -14.10 -36.21
C LYS A 557 31.35 -13.53 -35.96
N GLN A 558 31.53 -12.53 -35.11
CA GLN A 558 32.82 -12.02 -34.69
C GLN A 558 33.45 -12.95 -33.64
N ALA A 559 34.75 -12.87 -33.46
CA ALA A 559 35.43 -13.47 -32.32
C ALA A 559 35.02 -12.68 -31.05
N PHE A 560 34.92 -13.40 -29.94
CA PHE A 560 34.51 -12.80 -28.65
C PHE A 560 35.15 -13.59 -27.50
N ASP A 561 35.09 -13.02 -26.30
CA ASP A 561 35.55 -13.66 -25.09
C ASP A 561 34.41 -14.13 -24.22
N VAL A 562 34.57 -15.27 -23.56
CA VAL A 562 33.76 -15.67 -22.40
C VAL A 562 34.55 -15.35 -21.14
N LEU A 563 33.96 -14.58 -20.23
CA LEU A 563 34.52 -14.25 -18.92
C LEU A 563 33.96 -15.24 -17.91
N ALA A 564 34.76 -16.23 -17.53
CA ALA A 564 34.31 -17.25 -16.58
C ALA A 564 34.30 -16.74 -15.15
N ASN A 565 33.43 -17.33 -14.31
CA ASN A 565 33.22 -16.93 -12.90
C ASN A 565 34.49 -17.11 -12.02
N ASP A 566 35.47 -17.87 -12.48
CA ASP A 566 36.77 -18.06 -11.81
C ASP A 566 37.82 -17.01 -12.21
N GLY A 567 37.45 -16.03 -13.02
CA GLY A 567 38.31 -14.97 -13.53
C GLY A 567 39.04 -15.36 -14.84
N THR A 568 38.84 -16.56 -15.37
CA THR A 568 39.48 -17.00 -16.62
C THR A 568 38.78 -16.33 -17.82
N THR A 569 39.59 -15.86 -18.79
CA THR A 569 39.10 -15.41 -20.10
C THR A 569 39.28 -16.51 -21.14
N ILE A 570 38.18 -16.92 -21.78
CA ILE A 570 38.17 -17.96 -22.81
C ILE A 570 37.87 -17.28 -24.14
N ASN A 571 38.86 -17.32 -25.06
CA ASN A 571 38.71 -16.73 -26.40
C ASN A 571 37.92 -17.65 -27.33
N MET A 572 36.85 -17.13 -27.91
CA MET A 572 35.99 -17.81 -28.87
C MET A 572 36.28 -17.28 -30.27
N PRO A 573 36.58 -18.18 -31.26
CA PRO A 573 36.88 -17.75 -32.61
C PRO A 573 35.66 -17.18 -33.34
N ALA A 574 35.89 -16.49 -34.43
CA ALA A 574 34.82 -16.05 -35.33
C ALA A 574 33.97 -17.24 -35.83
N ASN A 575 32.66 -17.01 -36.04
CA ASN A 575 31.69 -18.06 -36.42
C ASN A 575 31.53 -19.19 -35.40
N THR A 576 31.79 -18.92 -34.12
CA THR A 576 31.51 -19.85 -33.02
C THR A 576 30.03 -20.24 -33.00
N ALA A 577 29.74 -21.53 -32.88
CA ALA A 577 28.38 -22.06 -32.65
C ALA A 577 28.11 -22.18 -31.13
N ALA A 578 26.85 -22.15 -30.73
CA ALA A 578 26.43 -22.29 -29.33
C ALA A 578 26.97 -23.55 -28.63
N ALA A 579 27.04 -24.69 -29.36
CA ALA A 579 27.65 -25.94 -28.85
C ALA A 579 29.15 -25.80 -28.50
N GLN A 580 29.86 -24.91 -29.18
CA GLN A 580 31.28 -24.65 -28.89
C GLN A 580 31.42 -23.76 -27.64
N VAL A 581 30.50 -22.86 -27.39
CA VAL A 581 30.45 -22.07 -26.11
C VAL A 581 30.26 -23.01 -24.94
N LYS A 582 29.30 -23.95 -25.04
CA LYS A 582 29.12 -25.01 -24.05
C LYS A 582 30.35 -25.86 -23.82
N ALA A 583 31.02 -26.25 -24.90
CA ALA A 583 32.21 -27.08 -24.79
C ALA A 583 33.39 -26.35 -24.15
N ALA A 584 33.55 -25.05 -24.45
CA ALA A 584 34.61 -24.22 -23.89
C ALA A 584 34.35 -23.81 -22.44
N TYR A 585 33.11 -23.52 -22.09
CA TYR A 585 32.67 -23.19 -20.73
C TYR A 585 31.46 -24.02 -20.34
N PRO A 586 31.68 -25.21 -19.72
CA PRO A 586 30.59 -26.11 -19.34
C PRO A 586 29.58 -25.48 -18.36
N TYR A 587 28.35 -25.95 -18.41
CA TYR A 587 27.26 -25.43 -17.63
C TYR A 587 27.49 -25.44 -16.10
N ALA A 588 28.20 -26.46 -15.61
CA ALA A 588 28.56 -26.56 -14.19
C ALA A 588 29.34 -25.35 -13.66
N GLY A 589 30.17 -24.71 -14.50
CA GLY A 589 30.90 -23.48 -14.13
C GLY A 589 30.06 -22.21 -14.10
N ARG A 590 28.83 -22.26 -14.61
CA ARG A 590 27.93 -21.10 -14.73
C ARG A 590 26.80 -21.10 -13.70
N ARG A 591 26.51 -22.30 -13.12
CA ARG A 591 25.35 -22.53 -12.26
C ARG A 591 25.62 -22.10 -10.82
N ASP A 592 24.80 -21.22 -10.33
CA ASP A 592 24.88 -20.75 -8.97
C ASP A 592 24.33 -21.77 -7.98
N ARG A 593 24.71 -21.62 -6.73
CA ARG A 593 24.13 -22.38 -5.61
C ARG A 593 22.67 -22.00 -5.46
N LEU A 594 21.80 -22.96 -5.12
CA LEU A 594 20.39 -22.69 -4.85
C LEU A 594 20.26 -21.72 -3.68
N GLY A 595 19.27 -20.85 -3.77
CA GLY A 595 19.00 -19.82 -2.77
C GLY A 595 19.63 -18.46 -3.07
N THR A 596 20.59 -18.37 -3.98
CA THR A 596 21.24 -17.09 -4.36
C THR A 596 20.30 -16.07 -4.97
N THR A 597 19.15 -16.51 -5.52
CA THR A 597 18.15 -15.61 -6.11
C THR A 597 17.27 -14.92 -5.08
N HIS A 598 17.21 -15.40 -3.84
CA HIS A 598 16.24 -15.00 -2.83
C HIS A 598 14.77 -15.17 -3.25
N HIS A 599 14.48 -16.06 -4.18
CA HIS A 599 13.17 -16.32 -4.75
C HIS A 599 12.53 -17.57 -4.16
N ASP A 600 12.62 -17.73 -2.85
CA ASP A 600 12.00 -18.82 -2.11
C ASP A 600 10.47 -18.68 -2.10
N ALA A 601 9.74 -19.80 -2.39
CA ALA A 601 8.29 -19.81 -2.54
C ALA A 601 7.66 -21.17 -2.22
N GLY A 602 6.33 -21.24 -2.17
CA GLY A 602 5.53 -22.46 -2.31
C GLY A 602 5.19 -23.21 -1.02
N THR A 603 5.79 -22.91 0.10
CA THR A 603 5.72 -23.74 1.32
C THR A 603 4.40 -23.65 2.10
N LEU A 604 3.55 -22.68 1.77
CA LEU A 604 2.20 -22.50 2.30
C LEU A 604 1.18 -22.39 1.15
N PHE A 605 1.43 -23.15 0.08
CA PHE A 605 0.76 -23.03 -1.22
C PHE A 605 -0.76 -23.01 -1.15
N MET A 606 -1.35 -22.14 -1.97
CA MET A 606 -2.80 -21.98 -2.05
C MET A 606 -3.49 -23.04 -2.90
N GLY A 607 -4.76 -23.27 -2.61
CA GLY A 607 -5.66 -24.07 -3.43
C GLY A 607 -7.11 -23.93 -2.93
N THR A 608 -8.03 -24.49 -3.68
CA THR A 608 -9.46 -24.46 -3.34
C THR A 608 -9.87 -25.54 -2.35
N ASP A 609 -9.07 -26.58 -2.22
CA ASP A 609 -9.35 -27.75 -1.37
C ASP A 609 -8.38 -27.83 -0.19
N ALA A 610 -8.93 -27.78 1.03
CA ALA A 610 -8.20 -27.95 2.28
C ALA A 610 -7.51 -29.32 2.41
N ALA A 611 -7.94 -30.33 1.67
CA ALA A 611 -7.31 -31.64 1.65
C ALA A 611 -6.01 -31.68 0.86
N THR A 612 -5.78 -30.73 -0.05
CA THR A 612 -4.64 -30.74 -0.98
C THR A 612 -3.76 -29.50 -0.90
N SER A 613 -4.14 -28.46 -0.18
CA SER A 613 -3.41 -27.20 -0.05
C SER A 613 -3.27 -26.74 1.41
N VAL A 614 -2.49 -25.70 1.65
CA VAL A 614 -2.27 -25.11 2.98
C VAL A 614 -3.13 -23.88 3.21
N THR A 615 -3.26 -23.03 2.19
CA THR A 615 -4.07 -21.83 2.24
C THR A 615 -5.14 -21.83 1.16
N ASN A 616 -6.21 -21.08 1.39
CA ASN A 616 -7.22 -20.84 0.36
C ASN A 616 -6.72 -19.82 -0.69
N GLU A 617 -7.57 -19.53 -1.66
CA GLU A 617 -7.31 -18.59 -2.77
C GLU A 617 -6.95 -17.15 -2.36
N TYR A 618 -7.18 -16.77 -1.11
CA TYR A 618 -6.85 -15.46 -0.52
C TYR A 618 -5.71 -15.55 0.50
N GLY A 619 -4.98 -16.65 0.53
CA GLY A 619 -3.89 -16.85 1.47
C GLY A 619 -4.32 -17.09 2.92
N ARG A 620 -5.62 -17.31 3.20
CA ARG A 620 -6.06 -17.74 4.54
C ARG A 620 -5.70 -19.20 4.77
N ILE A 621 -5.01 -19.48 5.87
CA ILE A 621 -4.70 -20.85 6.27
C ILE A 621 -6.00 -21.63 6.43
N HIS A 622 -6.11 -22.78 5.80
CA HIS A 622 -7.29 -23.64 5.91
C HIS A 622 -7.55 -24.00 7.37
N ASP A 623 -8.83 -24.16 7.72
CA ASP A 623 -9.30 -24.43 9.08
C ASP A 623 -9.00 -23.31 10.10
N THR A 624 -8.55 -22.13 9.64
CA THR A 624 -8.50 -20.94 10.48
C THR A 624 -9.55 -19.92 10.04
N THR A 625 -10.05 -19.13 10.98
CA THR A 625 -11.08 -18.12 10.66
C THR A 625 -10.47 -16.80 10.17
N ASN A 626 -9.24 -16.45 10.60
CA ASN A 626 -8.72 -15.10 10.47
C ASN A 626 -7.18 -14.99 10.37
N CYS A 627 -6.49 -16.09 10.03
CA CYS A 627 -5.04 -16.07 9.85
C CYS A 627 -4.69 -16.17 8.36
N TYR A 628 -3.98 -15.17 7.84
CA TYR A 628 -3.63 -15.01 6.43
C TYR A 628 -2.12 -14.96 6.24
N VAL A 629 -1.68 -15.32 5.04
CA VAL A 629 -0.28 -15.22 4.61
C VAL A 629 -0.21 -14.31 3.38
N ALA A 630 0.66 -13.30 3.42
CA ALA A 630 0.95 -12.40 2.32
C ALA A 630 2.45 -12.47 1.97
N SER A 631 2.83 -13.51 1.25
CA SER A 631 4.21 -13.74 0.81
C SER A 631 4.25 -14.76 -0.33
N PRO A 632 5.37 -14.94 -1.03
CA PRO A 632 5.50 -15.99 -2.04
C PRO A 632 5.33 -17.43 -1.49
N ALA A 633 5.32 -17.62 -0.18
CA ALA A 633 5.01 -18.91 0.43
C ALA A 633 3.69 -19.52 -0.06
N ILE A 634 2.70 -18.67 -0.44
CA ILE A 634 1.40 -19.13 -0.91
C ILE A 634 1.35 -19.55 -2.39
N PHE A 635 2.42 -19.39 -3.15
CA PHE A 635 2.44 -19.74 -4.58
C PHE A 635 2.34 -21.27 -4.76
N PRO A 636 1.40 -21.78 -5.59
CA PRO A 636 1.37 -23.20 -5.95
C PRO A 636 2.57 -23.64 -6.79
N ALA A 637 2.99 -22.77 -7.70
CA ALA A 637 4.18 -22.89 -8.53
C ALA A 637 4.83 -21.52 -8.66
N LEU A 638 6.16 -21.49 -8.78
CA LEU A 638 6.88 -20.21 -8.81
C LEU A 638 6.89 -19.58 -10.22
N GLY A 639 6.77 -20.40 -11.28
CA GLY A 639 7.03 -19.95 -12.64
C GLY A 639 8.49 -19.50 -12.81
N SER A 640 8.79 -18.79 -13.89
CA SER A 640 10.12 -18.21 -14.05
C SER A 640 10.25 -16.75 -13.60
N PRO A 641 9.16 -15.91 -13.52
CA PRO A 641 9.28 -14.51 -13.10
C PRO A 641 9.69 -14.33 -11.65
N ASN A 642 10.47 -13.28 -11.38
CA ASN A 642 10.82 -12.87 -10.04
C ASN A 642 9.53 -12.65 -9.22
N PRO A 643 9.42 -13.10 -7.94
CA PRO A 643 8.16 -13.24 -7.25
C PRO A 643 7.53 -11.92 -6.74
N MET A 644 8.28 -10.80 -6.78
CA MET A 644 7.85 -9.57 -6.09
C MET A 644 6.55 -9.01 -6.67
N LEU A 645 6.45 -8.81 -7.98
CA LEU A 645 5.24 -8.27 -8.61
C LEU A 645 4.01 -9.13 -8.32
N THR A 646 4.14 -10.45 -8.49
CA THR A 646 3.04 -11.39 -8.24
C THR A 646 2.64 -11.41 -6.77
N GLY A 647 3.60 -11.37 -5.85
CA GLY A 647 3.32 -11.31 -4.42
C GLY A 647 2.60 -10.01 -4.00
N ILE A 648 2.96 -8.87 -4.56
CA ILE A 648 2.26 -7.60 -4.36
C ILE A 648 0.82 -7.68 -4.91
N ALA A 649 0.65 -8.24 -6.10
CA ALA A 649 -0.67 -8.42 -6.73
C ALA A 649 -1.59 -9.29 -5.87
N LEU A 650 -1.09 -10.39 -5.31
CA LEU A 650 -1.84 -11.24 -4.38
C LEU A 650 -2.15 -10.53 -3.06
N ALA A 651 -1.19 -9.77 -2.51
CA ALA A 651 -1.41 -8.99 -1.29
C ALA A 651 -2.55 -7.97 -1.48
N ARG A 652 -2.61 -7.30 -2.62
CA ARG A 652 -3.72 -6.40 -2.97
C ARG A 652 -5.04 -7.14 -3.11
N ARG A 653 -5.06 -8.28 -3.81
CA ARG A 653 -6.24 -9.11 -3.97
C ARG A 653 -6.81 -9.56 -2.61
N THR A 654 -5.94 -9.99 -1.70
CA THR A 654 -6.32 -10.34 -0.32
C THR A 654 -6.85 -9.13 0.44
N SER A 655 -6.25 -7.96 0.28
CA SER A 655 -6.72 -6.71 0.89
C SER A 655 -8.14 -6.36 0.45
N ASP A 656 -8.43 -6.44 -0.83
CA ASP A 656 -9.76 -6.11 -1.37
C ASP A 656 -10.83 -7.08 -0.84
N MET A 657 -10.53 -8.38 -0.78
CA MET A 657 -11.41 -9.37 -0.15
C MET A 657 -11.63 -9.06 1.34
N LEU A 658 -10.56 -8.76 2.10
CA LEU A 658 -10.67 -8.44 3.51
C LEU A 658 -11.49 -7.17 3.74
N THR A 659 -11.39 -6.19 2.86
CA THR A 659 -12.15 -4.95 2.94
C THR A 659 -13.62 -5.21 2.61
N ALA A 660 -13.91 -6.00 1.59
CA ALA A 660 -15.28 -6.29 1.16
C ALA A 660 -16.04 -7.23 2.10
N SER A 661 -15.35 -8.24 2.69
CA SER A 661 -16.02 -9.34 3.40
C SER A 661 -16.00 -9.22 4.92
N VAL A 662 -15.02 -8.51 5.48
CA VAL A 662 -14.79 -8.46 6.93
C VAL A 662 -15.26 -7.14 7.54
N LEU A 663 -15.38 -6.09 6.75
CA LEU A 663 -16.02 -4.86 7.21
C LEU A 663 -17.53 -5.02 7.04
N PRO A 664 -18.35 -4.81 8.10
CA PRO A 664 -19.73 -4.52 7.86
C PRO A 664 -19.72 -3.30 6.90
N GLN A 665 -20.11 -3.52 5.65
CA GLN A 665 -20.48 -2.40 4.81
C GLN A 665 -21.46 -1.59 5.67
N PRO A 666 -21.24 -0.28 5.92
CA PRO A 666 -22.30 0.53 6.48
C PRO A 666 -23.49 0.16 5.63
N LEU A 667 -24.53 -0.40 6.24
CA LEU A 667 -25.78 -0.74 5.54
C LEU A 667 -26.02 0.42 4.60
N ALA A 668 -26.06 0.17 3.29
CA ALA A 668 -26.23 1.24 2.31
C ALA A 668 -27.47 2.00 2.74
N ARG A 669 -27.27 3.14 3.40
CA ARG A 669 -28.35 3.87 4.01
C ARG A 669 -29.10 4.48 2.87
N VAL A 670 -30.32 4.06 2.72
CA VAL A 670 -31.20 4.55 1.67
C VAL A 670 -31.44 6.03 1.98
N ILE A 671 -30.89 6.89 1.15
CA ILE A 671 -31.17 8.33 1.21
C ILE A 671 -32.63 8.50 0.83
N ASP A 672 -33.39 9.18 1.67
CA ASP A 672 -34.80 9.47 1.39
C ASP A 672 -34.94 10.19 0.03
N PRO A 673 -35.99 9.88 -0.73
CA PRO A 673 -36.21 10.50 -2.03
C PRO A 673 -36.17 12.03 -1.95
N GLY A 674 -35.42 12.64 -2.86
CA GLY A 674 -35.25 14.10 -2.91
C GLY A 674 -34.12 14.68 -2.07
N PHE A 675 -33.47 13.87 -1.19
CA PHE A 675 -32.28 14.32 -0.46
C PHE A 675 -31.00 13.99 -1.22
N THR A 676 -29.97 14.80 -1.00
CA THR A 676 -28.59 14.61 -1.44
C THR A 676 -27.70 14.47 -0.23
N ALA A 677 -26.76 13.54 -0.24
CA ALA A 677 -25.83 13.35 0.85
C ALA A 677 -24.78 14.46 0.88
N LEU A 678 -24.65 15.16 2.01
CA LEU A 678 -23.47 15.94 2.36
C LEU A 678 -22.41 15.06 3.02
N PHE A 679 -22.85 14.02 3.73
CA PHE A 679 -21.99 12.98 4.30
C PHE A 679 -22.75 11.65 4.36
N ASP A 680 -22.18 10.62 3.74
CA ASP A 680 -22.74 9.26 3.61
C ASP A 680 -21.90 8.19 4.33
N GLY A 681 -20.99 8.60 5.19
CA GLY A 681 -20.09 7.72 5.92
C GLY A 681 -18.76 7.43 5.21
N LYS A 682 -18.52 7.98 4.03
CA LYS A 682 -17.29 7.75 3.27
C LYS A 682 -16.32 8.92 3.35
N ALA A 683 -15.03 8.61 3.23
CA ALA A 683 -13.97 9.61 3.16
C ALA A 683 -14.18 10.61 2.01
N SER A 684 -14.71 10.16 0.86
CA SER A 684 -14.98 11.04 -0.28
C SER A 684 -15.95 12.17 0.04
N THR A 685 -17.02 11.89 0.79
CA THR A 685 -17.95 12.93 1.24
C THR A 685 -17.41 13.69 2.46
N PHE A 686 -16.69 13.03 3.37
CA PHE A 686 -16.01 13.70 4.49
C PHE A 686 -15.00 14.75 4.03
N ASN A 687 -14.26 14.50 2.96
CA ASN A 687 -13.26 15.43 2.40
C ASN A 687 -13.88 16.75 1.86
N SER A 688 -15.18 16.80 1.65
CA SER A 688 -15.92 18.02 1.30
C SER A 688 -16.13 18.96 2.50
N TRP A 689 -15.88 18.46 3.68
CA TRP A 689 -15.92 19.23 4.93
C TRP A 689 -14.54 19.77 5.27
N LYS A 690 -14.46 20.97 5.85
CA LYS A 690 -13.20 21.60 6.27
C LYS A 690 -13.31 22.09 7.69
N SER A 691 -12.22 21.97 8.45
CA SER A 691 -12.11 22.58 9.77
C SER A 691 -11.82 24.08 9.63
N ALA A 692 -12.50 24.88 10.42
CA ALA A 692 -12.24 26.32 10.49
C ALA A 692 -11.03 26.67 11.34
N ASP A 693 -10.66 25.83 12.31
CA ASP A 693 -9.50 26.03 13.18
C ASP A 693 -8.39 25.03 12.84
N ALA A 694 -7.30 25.54 12.26
CA ALA A 694 -6.10 24.76 11.95
C ALA A 694 -5.04 24.77 13.06
N LYS A 695 -5.18 25.61 14.11
CA LYS A 695 -4.15 25.79 15.13
C LYS A 695 -4.17 24.72 16.23
N ASN A 696 -5.37 24.23 16.57
CA ASN A 696 -5.58 23.34 17.72
C ASN A 696 -6.00 21.91 17.33
N GLY A 697 -5.70 21.51 16.09
CA GLY A 697 -6.18 20.27 15.52
C GLY A 697 -7.59 20.42 14.93
N GLN A 698 -7.98 19.40 14.16
CA GLN A 698 -9.24 19.50 13.43
C GLN A 698 -10.48 19.33 14.32
N GLY A 699 -10.35 18.74 15.51
CA GLY A 699 -11.46 18.43 16.44
C GLY A 699 -12.39 17.32 15.94
N PHE A 700 -12.15 16.77 14.74
CA PHE A 700 -13.02 15.79 14.08
C PHE A 700 -12.20 14.69 13.39
N SER A 701 -12.68 13.47 13.46
CA SER A 701 -12.13 12.33 12.74
C SER A 701 -13.23 11.49 12.12
N LEU A 702 -12.98 10.90 10.95
CA LEU A 702 -13.84 9.87 10.39
C LEU A 702 -13.47 8.52 11.01
N ILE A 703 -14.42 7.87 11.69
CA ILE A 703 -14.22 6.55 12.30
C ILE A 703 -15.51 5.74 12.09
N ASP A 704 -15.39 4.56 11.48
CA ASP A 704 -16.52 3.64 11.24
C ASP A 704 -17.70 4.29 10.47
N GLY A 705 -17.39 5.19 9.53
CA GLY A 705 -18.41 5.92 8.79
C GLY A 705 -19.15 6.97 9.61
N GLU A 706 -18.61 7.38 10.74
CA GLU A 706 -19.14 8.43 11.61
C GLU A 706 -18.14 9.58 11.73
N ILE A 707 -18.60 10.82 11.70
CA ILE A 707 -17.78 11.98 12.06
C ILE A 707 -17.76 12.05 13.58
N VAL A 708 -16.61 11.77 14.18
CA VAL A 708 -16.45 11.74 15.63
C VAL A 708 -15.74 13.00 16.10
N THR A 709 -16.27 13.67 17.13
CA THR A 709 -15.60 14.79 17.77
C THR A 709 -14.60 14.31 18.80
N TYR A 710 -13.52 15.04 18.95
CA TYR A 710 -12.51 14.82 19.99
C TYR A 710 -12.09 16.14 20.63
N GLY A 711 -11.65 16.08 21.89
CA GLY A 711 -11.33 17.27 22.66
C GLY A 711 -10.29 18.15 21.98
N SER A 712 -10.68 19.39 21.72
CA SER A 712 -9.79 20.50 21.38
C SER A 712 -9.64 21.41 22.60
N ALA A 713 -8.59 22.24 22.61
CA ALA A 713 -8.39 23.21 23.69
C ALA A 713 -9.46 24.33 23.70
N ASP A 714 -10.16 24.51 22.58
CA ASP A 714 -11.24 25.43 22.35
C ASP A 714 -12.27 24.77 21.42
N PHE A 715 -13.40 25.43 21.15
CA PHE A 715 -14.37 24.89 20.22
C PHE A 715 -13.83 24.86 18.77
N ALA A 716 -14.17 23.82 18.05
CA ALA A 716 -13.85 23.65 16.65
C ALA A 716 -15.11 23.52 15.80
N LEU A 717 -15.04 23.98 14.56
CA LEU A 717 -16.10 23.92 13.56
C LEU A 717 -15.66 23.11 12.35
N LEU A 718 -16.42 22.10 12.01
CA LEU A 718 -16.33 21.41 10.73
C LEU A 718 -17.48 21.85 9.84
N TYR A 719 -17.23 22.46 8.69
CA TYR A 719 -18.27 22.98 7.81
C TYR A 719 -18.17 22.42 6.39
N PHE A 720 -19.31 22.29 5.71
CA PHE A 720 -19.38 21.81 4.34
C PHE A 720 -18.90 22.92 3.40
N ALA A 721 -17.66 22.83 2.94
CA ALA A 721 -16.93 23.94 2.33
C ALA A 721 -17.16 24.13 0.83
N THR A 722 -17.86 23.20 0.16
CA THR A 722 -17.98 23.18 -1.31
C THR A 722 -19.17 23.99 -1.83
N LYS A 723 -20.18 24.23 -1.00
CA LYS A 723 -21.41 24.89 -1.39
C LYS A 723 -22.08 25.59 -0.20
N ALA A 724 -22.62 26.79 -0.42
CA ALA A 724 -23.56 27.46 0.49
C ALA A 724 -25.00 27.18 0.04
N PHE A 725 -25.94 27.22 1.00
CA PHE A 725 -27.34 26.86 0.83
C PHE A 725 -28.24 28.04 1.15
N SER A 726 -29.32 28.20 0.36
CA SER A 726 -30.39 29.19 0.65
C SER A 726 -31.49 28.54 1.46
N ASP A 727 -32.60 28.20 0.86
CA ASP A 727 -33.66 27.42 1.49
C ASP A 727 -33.29 25.95 1.46
N PHE A 728 -33.52 25.22 2.52
CA PHE A 728 -33.17 23.81 2.61
C PHE A 728 -33.93 23.10 3.72
N HIS A 729 -34.01 21.78 3.57
CA HIS A 729 -34.27 20.84 4.64
C HIS A 729 -33.01 20.02 4.91
N LEU A 730 -32.37 20.26 6.04
CA LEU A 730 -31.20 19.52 6.50
C LEU A 730 -31.67 18.41 7.45
N ARG A 731 -31.28 17.19 7.16
CA ARG A 731 -31.47 16.03 8.04
C ARG A 731 -30.11 15.48 8.42
N LEU A 732 -29.88 15.23 9.72
CA LEU A 732 -28.68 14.61 10.22
C LEU A 732 -28.95 13.81 11.48
N GLN A 733 -28.10 12.82 11.74
CA GLN A 733 -28.15 12.08 13.00
C GLN A 733 -26.91 12.37 13.83
N PHE A 734 -27.10 12.44 15.15
CA PHE A 734 -26.04 12.61 16.12
C PHE A 734 -26.24 11.69 17.33
N ARG A 735 -25.15 11.44 18.07
CA ARG A 735 -25.13 10.55 19.24
C ARG A 735 -24.13 11.10 20.26
N CYS A 736 -24.58 11.25 21.52
CA CYS A 736 -23.73 11.63 22.65
C CYS A 736 -23.19 10.40 23.38
N PHE A 737 -22.07 10.55 24.08
CA PHE A 737 -21.46 9.46 24.85
C PHE A 737 -21.40 9.77 26.36
N ASP A 738 -21.27 11.03 26.75
CA ASP A 738 -21.20 11.46 28.14
C ASP A 738 -22.53 12.17 28.55
N PRO A 739 -23.27 11.62 29.53
CA PRO A 739 -24.49 12.25 29.99
C PRO A 739 -24.23 13.57 30.71
N ASN A 740 -23.01 13.77 31.22
CA ASN A 740 -22.66 14.95 32.00
C ASN A 740 -22.07 16.07 31.15
N ASN A 741 -21.64 15.78 29.95
CA ASN A 741 -21.07 16.73 28.99
C ASN A 741 -21.38 16.33 27.54
N ASN A 742 -22.49 16.80 27.01
CA ASN A 742 -22.98 16.53 25.68
C ASN A 742 -23.13 17.80 24.83
N ASN A 743 -22.35 18.84 25.14
CA ASN A 743 -22.42 20.12 24.44
C ASN A 743 -21.83 20.04 23.04
N SER A 744 -22.63 20.40 22.06
CA SER A 744 -22.28 20.51 20.65
C SER A 744 -23.37 21.32 19.93
N GLY A 745 -23.27 21.45 18.60
CA GLY A 745 -24.28 22.16 17.84
C GLY A 745 -24.16 21.95 16.33
N VAL A 746 -25.26 22.30 15.65
CA VAL A 746 -25.34 22.32 14.19
C VAL A 746 -25.50 23.75 13.73
N PHE A 747 -24.51 24.28 13.02
CA PHE A 747 -24.56 25.63 12.48
C PHE A 747 -25.27 25.67 11.14
N VAL A 748 -26.18 26.61 10.98
CA VAL A 748 -26.88 26.87 9.71
C VAL A 748 -26.75 28.35 9.36
N ARG A 749 -26.73 28.65 8.07
CA ARG A 749 -26.62 30.02 7.55
C ARG A 749 -25.41 30.78 8.07
N ALA A 750 -24.32 30.07 8.38
CA ALA A 750 -23.05 30.69 8.77
C ALA A 750 -22.32 31.27 7.53
N ARG A 751 -21.57 32.32 7.72
CA ARG A 751 -20.66 32.83 6.72
C ARG A 751 -19.44 31.89 6.60
N ASP A 752 -18.75 31.98 5.47
CA ASP A 752 -17.50 31.24 5.28
C ASP A 752 -16.47 31.68 6.34
N PRO A 753 -16.02 30.77 7.21
CA PRO A 753 -15.05 31.12 8.27
C PRO A 753 -13.71 31.64 7.75
N ARG A 754 -13.40 31.42 6.49
CA ARG A 754 -12.17 31.90 5.83
C ARG A 754 -12.24 33.39 5.46
N LEU A 755 -13.44 33.96 5.44
CA LEU A 755 -13.66 35.33 5.06
C LEU A 755 -13.79 36.23 6.29
N ARG A 756 -13.28 37.47 6.17
CA ARG A 756 -13.42 38.47 7.19
C ARG A 756 -14.94 38.82 7.42
N LEU A 757 -15.33 38.94 8.68
CA LEU A 757 -16.67 39.37 8.98
C LEU A 757 -16.92 40.81 8.50
N PRO A 758 -18.14 41.14 8.06
CA PRO A 758 -18.56 42.53 7.85
C PRO A 758 -18.40 43.37 9.10
N ALA A 759 -18.14 44.66 8.94
CA ALA A 759 -17.90 45.58 10.06
C ALA A 759 -19.03 45.57 11.10
N GLU A 760 -20.27 45.45 10.66
CA GLU A 760 -21.44 45.37 11.53
C GLU A 760 -21.44 44.14 12.45
N LEU A 761 -21.06 42.97 11.94
CA LEU A 761 -20.93 41.75 12.73
C LEU A 761 -19.62 41.73 13.55
N ALA A 762 -18.54 42.25 12.98
CA ALA A 762 -17.25 42.36 13.65
C ALA A 762 -17.31 43.28 14.88
N SER A 763 -18.12 44.34 14.87
CA SER A 763 -18.31 45.22 16.01
C SER A 763 -19.10 44.59 17.14
N ARG A 764 -19.86 43.52 16.85
CA ARG A 764 -20.61 42.74 17.87
C ARG A 764 -19.76 41.64 18.50
N ALA A 765 -18.61 41.39 17.93
CA ALA A 765 -17.78 40.27 18.30
C ALA A 765 -16.69 40.69 19.28
N ASP A 766 -16.32 39.79 20.19
CA ASP A 766 -15.05 39.81 20.86
C ASP A 766 -13.94 39.59 19.77
N ALA A 767 -13.37 40.69 19.32
CA ALA A 767 -12.39 40.65 18.22
C ALA A 767 -11.19 39.72 18.54
N GLU A 768 -10.84 39.57 19.82
CA GLU A 768 -9.79 38.67 20.28
C GLU A 768 -10.16 37.18 20.09
N LYS A 769 -11.43 36.80 20.28
CA LYS A 769 -11.90 35.44 20.07
C LYS A 769 -11.80 35.02 18.59
N ILE A 770 -12.22 35.92 17.68
CA ILE A 770 -12.17 35.64 16.24
C ILE A 770 -10.72 35.64 15.73
N GLY A 771 -9.88 36.56 16.20
CA GLY A 771 -8.46 36.64 15.83
C GLY A 771 -7.67 35.39 16.28
N GLY A 772 -8.14 34.73 17.35
CA GLY A 772 -7.57 33.50 17.90
C GLY A 772 -8.11 32.21 17.28
N ASN A 773 -9.40 32.16 16.92
CA ASN A 773 -10.08 30.97 16.42
C ASN A 773 -11.18 31.34 15.40
N PRO A 774 -10.94 31.09 14.10
CA PRO A 774 -11.89 31.43 13.02
C PRO A 774 -13.26 30.76 13.15
N ALA A 775 -13.36 29.67 13.89
CA ALA A 775 -14.63 28.95 14.11
C ALA A 775 -15.70 29.86 14.77
N TRP A 776 -15.29 30.82 15.60
CA TRP A 776 -16.20 31.79 16.21
C TRP A 776 -16.99 32.65 15.20
N SER A 777 -16.51 32.75 13.96
CA SER A 777 -17.23 33.45 12.90
C SER A 777 -18.62 32.85 12.64
N ALA A 778 -18.77 31.53 12.79
CA ALA A 778 -20.07 30.87 12.61
C ALA A 778 -21.06 31.20 13.74
N VAL A 779 -20.59 31.30 14.97
CA VAL A 779 -21.41 31.71 16.13
C VAL A 779 -21.94 33.11 15.93
N ILE A 780 -21.13 33.99 15.36
CA ILE A 780 -21.49 35.43 15.20
C ILE A 780 -22.37 35.64 13.98
N SER A 781 -22.08 34.95 12.89
CA SER A 781 -22.76 35.22 11.59
C SER A 781 -23.90 34.29 11.27
N GLY A 782 -23.96 33.10 11.86
CA GLY A 782 -25.02 32.11 11.64
C GLY A 782 -25.86 31.83 12.88
N PHE A 783 -26.60 30.72 12.82
CA PHE A 783 -27.38 30.23 13.96
C PHE A 783 -26.93 28.81 14.29
N GLU A 784 -26.87 28.52 15.57
CA GLU A 784 -26.55 27.22 16.11
C GLU A 784 -27.82 26.54 16.60
N VAL A 785 -28.15 25.37 16.09
CA VAL A 785 -29.12 24.46 16.68
C VAL A 785 -28.39 23.66 17.74
N GLN A 786 -28.71 23.92 18.99
CA GLN A 786 -27.95 23.44 20.15
C GLN A 786 -28.13 21.94 20.39
N ILE A 787 -27.07 21.30 20.82
CA ILE A 787 -27.05 19.96 21.42
C ILE A 787 -26.46 20.12 22.83
N ASP A 788 -27.30 20.22 23.87
CA ASP A 788 -26.89 20.26 25.29
C ASP A 788 -28.11 20.05 26.20
N ASP A 789 -28.28 18.82 26.69
CA ASP A 789 -29.40 18.56 27.62
C ASP A 789 -29.21 19.18 29.00
N ASN A 790 -27.98 19.46 29.38
CA ASN A 790 -27.66 20.11 30.63
C ASN A 790 -27.88 21.63 30.55
N ALA A 791 -28.04 22.15 29.34
CA ALA A 791 -28.27 23.60 29.09
C ALA A 791 -27.26 24.46 29.85
N ARG A 792 -26.00 24.15 29.77
CA ARG A 792 -24.93 24.85 30.50
C ARG A 792 -24.93 26.32 30.15
N GLY A 793 -24.95 27.13 31.18
CA GLY A 793 -24.85 28.59 31.08
C GLY A 793 -23.39 29.02 30.89
N ASP A 794 -23.22 30.26 30.46
CA ASP A 794 -21.90 30.87 30.35
C ASP A 794 -21.51 31.43 31.75
N VAL A 795 -20.52 30.82 32.38
CA VAL A 795 -20.05 31.16 33.73
C VAL A 795 -19.35 32.52 33.82
N ASN A 796 -18.85 33.02 32.67
CA ASN A 796 -18.12 34.30 32.65
C ASN A 796 -19.02 35.48 32.29
N LYS A 797 -19.31 35.65 31.02
CA LYS A 797 -20.22 36.62 30.44
C LYS A 797 -20.82 36.02 29.18
N ASP A 798 -22.11 36.38 28.93
CA ASP A 798 -22.65 36.00 27.63
C ASP A 798 -21.87 36.65 26.47
N PHE A 799 -22.09 36.14 25.27
CA PHE A 799 -21.48 36.65 24.02
C PHE A 799 -21.64 38.20 23.87
N TYR A 800 -22.64 38.79 24.51
CA TYR A 800 -22.93 40.24 24.49
C TYR A 800 -22.35 40.99 25.69
N GLY A 801 -21.46 40.39 26.50
CA GLY A 801 -20.86 41.05 27.69
C GLY A 801 -21.77 41.19 28.87
N ARG A 802 -22.91 40.47 28.92
CA ARG A 802 -23.91 40.51 29.96
C ARG A 802 -23.54 39.56 31.11
N ARG A 803 -24.40 39.52 32.14
CA ARG A 803 -24.18 38.72 33.36
C ARG A 803 -23.93 37.22 33.05
N PRO A 804 -23.21 36.53 33.95
CA PRO A 804 -23.12 35.07 33.90
C PRO A 804 -24.51 34.43 33.81
N GLU A 805 -24.68 33.43 32.99
CA GLU A 805 -25.94 32.71 32.80
C GLU A 805 -25.97 31.45 33.65
N PRO A 806 -27.04 31.15 34.37
CA PRO A 806 -27.22 29.90 35.06
C PRO A 806 -27.46 28.75 34.09
N ASP A 807 -27.15 27.52 34.53
CA ASP A 807 -27.53 26.31 33.83
C ASP A 807 -29.06 26.15 33.73
N GLY A 808 -29.50 25.36 32.74
CA GLY A 808 -30.91 24.98 32.61
C GLY A 808 -31.80 25.93 31.80
N LEU A 809 -31.25 27.02 31.26
CA LEU A 809 -32.01 27.94 30.42
C LEU A 809 -32.43 27.29 29.08
N PHE A 810 -33.69 27.44 28.70
CA PHE A 810 -34.25 26.85 27.48
C PHE A 810 -33.47 27.20 26.19
N LYS A 811 -32.98 28.42 26.09
CA LYS A 811 -32.18 28.89 24.95
C LYS A 811 -30.82 28.18 24.78
N ASN A 812 -30.40 27.42 25.75
CA ASN A 812 -29.16 26.64 25.74
C ASN A 812 -29.41 25.13 25.64
N ARG A 813 -30.68 24.68 25.52
CA ARG A 813 -31.07 23.27 25.48
C ARG A 813 -31.05 22.69 24.06
N THR A 814 -30.93 21.38 24.00
CA THR A 814 -31.02 20.58 22.79
C THR A 814 -32.24 20.95 21.96
N GLY A 815 -32.05 21.27 20.69
CA GLY A 815 -33.07 21.66 19.74
C GLY A 815 -33.48 23.15 19.78
N ALA A 816 -32.93 23.95 20.68
CA ALA A 816 -33.09 25.39 20.65
C ALA A 816 -32.15 26.09 19.68
N ILE A 817 -32.50 27.24 19.18
CA ILE A 817 -31.54 28.17 18.56
C ILE A 817 -30.75 28.84 19.68
N TYR A 818 -29.44 28.54 19.72
CA TYR A 818 -28.56 28.95 20.81
C TYR A 818 -28.55 30.45 21.05
N LYS A 819 -28.68 30.85 22.32
CA LYS A 819 -28.72 32.25 22.80
C LYS A 819 -29.96 33.09 22.38
N ILE A 820 -30.89 32.55 21.63
CA ILE A 820 -32.16 33.22 21.36
C ILE A 820 -33.13 32.97 22.53
N PRO A 821 -33.64 33.99 23.21
CA PRO A 821 -34.60 33.80 24.30
C PRO A 821 -35.86 33.07 23.85
N ALA A 822 -36.43 32.22 24.71
CA ALA A 822 -37.67 31.51 24.45
C ALA A 822 -38.88 32.33 24.91
N GLY A 823 -39.95 32.37 24.09
CA GLY A 823 -41.20 33.05 24.43
C GLY A 823 -42.04 33.40 23.21
N ASP A 824 -43.30 33.81 23.46
CA ASP A 824 -44.24 34.18 22.39
C ASP A 824 -44.32 35.70 22.14
N LEU A 825 -43.58 36.47 22.93
CA LEU A 825 -43.66 37.94 22.91
C LEU A 825 -42.48 38.56 22.14
N ILE A 826 -42.76 39.64 21.45
CA ILE A 826 -41.75 40.54 20.88
C ILE A 826 -41.18 41.37 22.03
N ILE A 827 -39.87 41.28 22.28
CA ILE A 827 -39.21 42.14 23.27
C ILE A 827 -38.65 43.36 22.52
N HIS A 828 -39.17 44.50 22.84
CA HIS A 828 -38.62 45.79 22.40
C HIS A 828 -37.40 46.14 23.26
N THR A 829 -36.21 45.96 22.81
CA THR A 829 -35.00 46.40 23.50
C THR A 829 -34.19 47.33 22.60
N GLY A 830 -34.15 48.61 22.97
CA GLY A 830 -33.21 49.57 22.41
C GLY A 830 -33.36 49.85 20.90
N GLY A 831 -34.59 49.79 20.35
CA GLY A 831 -34.87 50.10 18.95
C GLY A 831 -34.81 48.92 17.98
N HIS A 832 -34.61 47.70 18.47
CA HIS A 832 -34.68 46.47 17.71
C HIS A 832 -35.71 45.50 18.27
N ASP A 833 -36.64 45.05 17.41
CA ASP A 833 -37.60 44.00 17.77
C ASP A 833 -36.89 42.64 17.72
N ALA A 834 -36.46 42.15 18.89
CA ALA A 834 -35.95 40.79 19.00
C ALA A 834 -37.14 39.82 19.12
N ARG A 835 -37.46 39.10 18.08
CA ARG A 835 -38.41 37.99 18.18
C ARG A 835 -37.79 36.86 19.00
N LEU A 836 -38.60 36.27 19.85
CA LEU A 836 -38.30 35.12 20.66
C LEU A 836 -38.50 33.85 19.84
N GLN A 837 -37.71 32.83 20.10
CA GLN A 837 -37.99 31.49 19.55
C GLN A 837 -39.16 30.87 20.36
N ARG A 838 -40.06 30.14 19.67
CA ARG A 838 -40.97 29.23 20.33
C ARG A 838 -40.22 27.93 20.58
N TYR A 839 -40.02 27.56 21.83
CA TYR A 839 -39.31 26.39 22.23
C TYR A 839 -40.16 25.42 23.03
N THR A 840 -40.18 24.14 22.61
CA THR A 840 -40.75 23.00 23.31
C THR A 840 -39.69 21.96 23.55
N PRO A 841 -39.45 21.46 24.77
CA PRO A 841 -38.46 20.44 25.02
C PRO A 841 -38.70 19.17 24.19
N GLY A 842 -37.65 18.70 23.56
CA GLY A 842 -37.65 17.43 22.83
C GLY A 842 -37.47 16.22 23.74
N PRO A 843 -37.41 15.01 23.15
CA PRO A 843 -37.06 13.81 23.90
C PRO A 843 -35.65 13.95 24.49
N PRO A 844 -35.42 13.56 25.77
CA PRO A 844 -34.15 13.69 26.45
C PRO A 844 -33.08 12.83 25.77
N LEU A 845 -31.86 13.33 25.68
CA LEU A 845 -30.75 12.60 25.12
C LEU A 845 -30.36 11.40 25.99
N VAL A 846 -30.18 10.27 25.35
CA VAL A 846 -29.72 9.02 25.98
C VAL A 846 -28.34 8.67 25.44
N PRO A 847 -27.32 8.50 26.29
CA PRO A 847 -25.98 8.14 25.83
C PRO A 847 -25.97 6.89 24.96
N GLY A 848 -25.26 6.94 23.84
CA GLY A 848 -25.17 5.83 22.88
C GLY A 848 -26.34 5.68 21.92
N VAL A 849 -27.47 6.39 22.14
CA VAL A 849 -28.65 6.39 21.25
C VAL A 849 -28.49 7.45 20.16
N TRP A 850 -28.90 7.12 18.94
CA TRP A 850 -28.96 8.07 17.85
C TRP A 850 -30.21 8.94 17.93
N PHE A 851 -30.01 10.24 17.74
CA PHE A 851 -31.07 11.23 17.58
C PHE A 851 -30.95 11.81 16.18
N GLN A 852 -32.08 12.23 15.62
CA GLN A 852 -32.16 12.88 14.32
C GLN A 852 -32.65 14.31 14.48
N TYR A 853 -31.93 15.23 13.85
CA TYR A 853 -32.46 16.56 13.55
C TYR A 853 -33.03 16.60 12.14
N ASP A 854 -34.22 17.19 12.02
CA ASP A 854 -34.76 17.76 10.80
C ASP A 854 -34.81 19.28 10.97
N ILE A 855 -34.02 20.01 10.22
CA ILE A 855 -33.88 21.47 10.29
C ILE A 855 -34.35 22.04 8.96
N VAL A 856 -35.48 22.74 8.96
CA VAL A 856 -36.05 23.37 7.78
C VAL A 856 -35.84 24.88 7.84
N VAL A 857 -35.25 25.44 6.78
CA VAL A 857 -34.99 26.87 6.67
C VAL A 857 -35.58 27.37 5.36
N THR A 858 -36.54 28.31 5.47
CA THR A 858 -37.18 28.95 4.33
C THR A 858 -37.14 30.46 4.52
N GLY A 859 -36.37 31.16 3.69
CA GLY A 859 -36.11 32.58 3.92
C GLY A 859 -35.48 32.83 5.29
N ASN A 860 -36.15 33.54 6.14
CA ASN A 860 -35.74 33.82 7.55
C ASN A 860 -36.47 32.95 8.59
N HIS A 861 -37.27 31.98 8.16
CA HIS A 861 -38.02 31.06 9.00
C HIS A 861 -37.27 29.78 9.24
N TYR A 862 -37.15 29.36 10.50
CA TYR A 862 -36.42 28.17 10.94
C TYR A 862 -37.32 27.25 11.75
N GLU A 863 -37.39 25.98 11.38
CA GLU A 863 -38.07 24.93 12.14
C GLU A 863 -37.09 23.84 12.50
N VAL A 864 -37.11 23.36 13.74
CA VAL A 864 -36.25 22.26 14.21
C VAL A 864 -37.10 21.17 14.83
N THR A 865 -36.96 19.95 14.31
CA THR A 865 -37.56 18.75 14.90
C THR A 865 -36.47 17.80 15.39
N LEU A 866 -36.61 17.30 16.61
CA LEU A 866 -35.77 16.32 17.25
C LEU A 866 -36.50 15.00 17.38
N THR A 867 -35.88 13.92 16.88
CA THR A 867 -36.44 12.56 16.93
C THR A 867 -35.45 11.61 17.60
N ASN A 868 -35.90 10.85 18.60
CA ASN A 868 -35.14 9.69 19.10
C ASN A 868 -35.35 8.52 18.12
N THR A 869 -34.32 8.09 17.44
CA THR A 869 -34.44 7.08 16.37
C THR A 869 -34.71 5.66 16.89
N GLN A 870 -34.49 5.41 18.18
CA GLN A 870 -34.75 4.12 18.79
C GLN A 870 -36.20 3.96 19.24
N SER A 871 -36.73 4.98 19.89
CA SER A 871 -38.13 4.97 20.41
C SER A 871 -39.15 5.51 19.41
N GLY A 872 -38.70 6.26 18.39
CA GLY A 872 -39.57 6.99 17.47
C GLY A 872 -40.20 8.27 18.06
N ALA A 873 -39.90 8.61 19.31
CA ALA A 873 -40.40 9.85 19.93
C ALA A 873 -39.86 11.05 19.17
N SER A 874 -40.74 11.93 18.74
CA SER A 874 -40.42 13.10 17.90
C SER A 874 -41.14 14.35 18.40
N GLN A 875 -40.42 15.47 18.39
CA GLN A 875 -40.95 16.79 18.82
C GLN A 875 -40.36 17.88 17.94
N MET A 876 -41.25 18.75 17.44
CA MET A 876 -40.81 20.04 16.89
C MET A 876 -40.38 20.90 18.07
N THR A 877 -39.07 21.09 18.21
CA THR A 877 -38.50 21.78 19.39
C THR A 877 -38.49 23.28 19.22
N THR A 878 -38.28 23.78 17.98
CA THR A 878 -38.16 25.22 17.78
C THR A 878 -38.86 25.69 16.51
N ILE A 879 -39.52 26.84 16.60
CA ILE A 879 -39.93 27.69 15.50
C ILE A 879 -39.33 29.08 15.74
N PHE A 880 -38.62 29.61 14.75
CA PHE A 880 -37.92 30.88 14.88
C PHE A 880 -37.97 31.68 13.58
N ASP A 881 -38.36 32.96 13.68
CA ASP A 881 -38.30 33.93 12.60
C ASP A 881 -37.15 34.91 12.86
N ASN A 882 -36.13 34.93 12.04
CA ASN A 882 -34.96 35.78 12.20
C ASN A 882 -35.25 37.23 11.81
N PRO A 883 -35.24 38.20 12.75
CA PRO A 883 -35.41 39.60 12.44
C PRO A 883 -34.12 40.34 12.08
N ASP A 884 -32.95 39.70 12.33
CA ASP A 884 -31.65 40.36 12.20
C ASP A 884 -31.11 40.18 10.76
N ALA A 885 -31.22 41.26 9.96
CA ALA A 885 -30.79 41.27 8.58
C ALA A 885 -29.25 41.08 8.41
N ALA A 886 -28.45 41.28 9.43
CA ALA A 886 -27.00 41.11 9.38
C ALA A 886 -26.53 39.67 9.70
N ARG A 887 -27.39 38.92 10.41
CA ARG A 887 -27.09 37.57 10.88
C ARG A 887 -27.88 36.50 10.12
N GLY A 888 -27.28 35.41 9.80
CA GLY A 888 -27.91 34.32 9.05
C GLY A 888 -28.11 34.61 7.56
N ILE A 889 -27.53 35.66 7.05
CA ILE A 889 -27.69 36.13 5.68
C ILE A 889 -26.31 36.39 5.05
N GLY A 890 -25.74 35.44 4.40
CA GLY A 890 -24.81 35.68 3.32
C GLY A 890 -25.61 35.94 2.04
N GLN A 891 -25.20 36.82 1.14
CA GLN A 891 -25.91 37.01 -0.13
C GLN A 891 -25.11 36.46 -1.27
N LEU A 892 -25.73 35.56 -2.03
CA LEU A 892 -25.26 35.17 -3.35
C LEU A 892 -26.39 35.47 -4.35
N ASN A 893 -26.14 36.36 -5.30
CA ASN A 893 -27.18 36.81 -6.28
C ASN A 893 -28.47 37.34 -5.63
N GLY A 894 -28.32 38.06 -4.50
CA GLY A 894 -29.46 38.65 -3.82
C GLY A 894 -30.31 37.71 -2.95
N GLN A 895 -29.97 36.42 -2.92
CA GLN A 895 -30.63 35.42 -2.05
C GLN A 895 -29.83 35.17 -0.78
N PRO A 896 -30.49 34.98 0.37
CA PRO A 896 -29.80 34.60 1.60
C PRO A 896 -29.21 33.20 1.47
N VAL A 897 -27.89 33.08 1.66
CA VAL A 897 -27.18 31.82 1.61
C VAL A 897 -26.17 31.74 2.73
N GLY A 898 -25.89 30.51 3.21
CA GLY A 898 -24.88 30.29 4.21
C GLY A 898 -24.41 28.84 4.23
N PHE A 899 -23.33 28.63 4.95
CA PHE A 899 -22.73 27.32 5.13
C PHE A 899 -23.40 26.57 6.30
N ILE A 900 -23.29 25.23 6.20
CA ILE A 900 -23.70 24.29 7.24
C ILE A 900 -22.44 23.77 7.93
N GLY A 901 -22.46 23.66 9.26
CA GLY A 901 -21.37 23.16 10.05
C GLY A 901 -21.81 22.37 11.28
N ILE A 902 -20.89 21.63 11.85
CA ILE A 902 -21.07 20.91 13.13
C ILE A 902 -19.95 21.30 14.07
N GLN A 903 -20.27 21.30 15.36
CA GLN A 903 -19.38 21.75 16.44
C GLN A 903 -18.68 20.57 17.11
N SER A 904 -17.40 20.75 17.44
CA SER A 904 -16.72 20.00 18.50
C SER A 904 -16.46 20.93 19.67
N TYR A 905 -16.91 20.53 20.86
CA TYR A 905 -16.74 21.29 22.08
C TYR A 905 -15.79 20.55 23.06
N PRO A 906 -14.95 21.27 23.84
CA PRO A 906 -14.00 20.66 24.76
C PRO A 906 -14.64 19.62 25.68
N SER A 907 -14.03 18.45 25.78
CA SER A 907 -14.46 17.34 26.63
C SER A 907 -15.88 16.81 26.37
N SER A 908 -16.46 17.09 25.21
CA SER A 908 -17.80 16.66 24.82
C SER A 908 -17.72 15.75 23.58
N PRO A 909 -17.51 14.42 23.73
CA PRO A 909 -17.44 13.50 22.60
C PRO A 909 -18.83 13.22 22.03
N LEU A 910 -18.99 13.48 20.75
CA LEU A 910 -20.18 13.15 19.95
C LEU A 910 -19.79 12.42 18.67
N ALA A 911 -20.78 11.80 18.03
CA ALA A 911 -20.68 11.30 16.68
C ALA A 911 -21.82 11.84 15.82
N PHE A 912 -21.53 12.11 14.53
CA PHE A 912 -22.50 12.53 13.52
C PHE A 912 -22.50 11.57 12.36
N ARG A 913 -23.67 11.35 11.75
CA ARG A 913 -23.82 10.52 10.56
C ARG A 913 -25.01 10.97 9.71
N ASP A 914 -25.13 10.45 8.49
CA ASP A 914 -26.30 10.65 7.64
C ASP A 914 -26.69 12.11 7.49
N ILE A 915 -25.74 12.95 7.06
CA ILE A 915 -26.01 14.37 6.86
C ILE A 915 -26.51 14.55 5.43
N TRP A 916 -27.79 14.82 5.31
CA TRP A 916 -28.50 14.90 4.02
C TRP A 916 -29.22 16.23 3.87
N ILE A 917 -29.38 16.71 2.64
CA ILE A 917 -30.02 17.99 2.34
C ILE A 917 -30.89 17.88 1.08
N LYS A 918 -32.02 18.57 1.09
CA LYS A 918 -32.85 18.83 -0.08
C LYS A 918 -33.33 20.29 -0.13
#